data_64fc9e45ef5557679a271b11a4c4ebda
#
_entry.id   64fc9e45ef5557679a271b11a4c4ebda
#
_cell.length_a   1.000
_cell.length_b   1.000
_cell.length_c   1.000
_cell.angle_alpha   90.00
_cell.angle_beta   90.00
_cell.angle_gamma   90.00
#
_symmetry.space_group_name_H-M   'P 1'
#
loop_
_entity.id
_entity.type
_entity.pdbx_description
1 polymer ?
#
loop_
_entity_poly.entity_id
_entity_poly.type
_entity_poly.pdbx_seq_one_letter_code
_entity_poly.pdbx_strand_id
1 'polypeptide(L)'
;MSNRSDFVFQPIEFGKVRFRNPLYIASGPTTRTIKQVKRAEECGWGGVSLKLSISPEPYINREPRYGWFADQGIFAFTAEKRLLPEQCLELIQQSRKQTSELVIMANITYAGEEDIHKGWGGFARQCEEAGAHIIELNMCCPNMSFNLELSDQDTVTGPRTGASLGQDPEAVSTITRAVKESVSVPVFVKLTPEGGKIAEVAKACFEAGADAVGTTANRLAIPPFDIYNPAASPFHLQKELSLSCFSGEIIKPLALRDVYEMRKLIGPGPVITGTGGIRNYRDIIQMAFMGANLFGICTETIISGFDLVRDMIKGIREYMDAAGYQSMDEFESSIVNELKSAQTVTLSRGQARVKDPALSAPCVVACPNHVPAQGYTMAVARGDFRKAYNLITASSPLQSICGYACHHPCETACIRGNMDDPIRIREIKRFVLEYGRQQGWTPDLNKAAKKGGKIAVIGAGPAGISAAFYLQLAGHEVTLYEKENQAGGLLRYGIPRFRLPSDVVDHEIQMIEQLGIAINYSQELGKDYSLSDLKQDGFQAVILALGADRSLQLKVPGEAVEGCYTATDFLEGIQKGDMPAIGEKVVVIGGGFSAVDAARTCLRLGAREVYIAYRRTRDEMRATVEEITEAEEEGVRIMYLVSPREIISDQGRIASIRLVNYVLGEKDASDRRRPVEVEGTEFTLKVDTVISALGQTLNSIMDPDLSQVLRNGKIKTDPQTFKTDLSGVFAIGDAALGARDIISAIASARQAAAAVDKNLSGSEAVIRPVPELSLVDRDHVLETKGNAPRTASVRNYTREASSRSKDFEVFSRPFSVEEAMDEASRCLNCGCGEGCMICA
;
A
#
# COMPACT_ATOMS: atom_id res chain seq x y z
N MET A 1 28.98 -0.50 -12.96
CA MET A 1 28.49 0.60 -12.10
C MET A 1 29.50 1.73 -12.18
N SER A 2 29.27 2.72 -13.03
CA SER A 2 30.13 3.91 -13.13
C SER A 2 29.82 4.82 -11.94
N ASN A 3 30.85 5.25 -11.24
CA ASN A 3 30.77 6.30 -10.22
C ASN A 3 30.19 7.58 -10.83
N ARG A 4 28.87 7.81 -10.71
CA ARG A 4 28.25 9.11 -10.94
C ARG A 4 28.17 9.87 -9.60
N SER A 5 29.34 10.33 -9.12
CA SER A 5 29.44 11.06 -7.85
C SER A 5 29.08 12.56 -7.93
N ASP A 6 28.80 13.11 -9.12
CA ASP A 6 28.65 14.56 -9.32
C ASP A 6 27.39 14.93 -10.11
N PHE A 7 26.21 14.53 -9.59
CA PHE A 7 24.98 15.14 -10.05
C PHE A 7 24.87 16.54 -9.42
N VAL A 8 25.14 17.56 -10.19
CA VAL A 8 24.88 18.95 -9.82
C VAL A 8 23.52 19.32 -10.39
N PHE A 9 22.59 19.82 -9.54
CA PHE A 9 21.38 20.45 -10.06
C PHE A 9 21.76 21.48 -11.10
N GLN A 10 21.07 21.53 -12.23
CA GLN A 10 21.22 22.66 -13.13
C GLN A 10 20.83 23.90 -12.33
N PRO A 11 21.71 24.94 -12.29
CA PRO A 11 21.44 26.10 -11.50
C PRO A 11 20.22 26.83 -12.04
N ILE A 12 19.31 27.17 -11.16
CA ILE A 12 18.15 27.99 -11.53
C ILE A 12 18.62 29.42 -11.59
N GLU A 13 18.51 30.01 -12.77
CA GLU A 13 18.80 31.42 -13.00
C GLU A 13 17.53 32.25 -12.76
N PHE A 14 17.65 33.18 -11.86
CA PHE A 14 16.62 34.11 -11.49
C PHE A 14 17.11 35.53 -11.74
N GLY A 15 16.90 36.02 -12.95
CA GLY A 15 17.61 37.20 -13.43
C GLY A 15 19.13 36.96 -13.45
N LYS A 16 19.90 37.78 -12.71
CA LYS A 16 21.36 37.62 -12.54
C LYS A 16 21.74 36.72 -11.35
N VAL A 17 20.76 36.21 -10.62
CA VAL A 17 20.99 35.45 -9.42
C VAL A 17 20.90 33.95 -9.71
N ARG A 18 21.87 33.18 -9.21
CA ARG A 18 21.99 31.75 -9.42
C ARG A 18 21.81 30.99 -8.11
N PHE A 19 20.83 30.10 -8.04
CA PHE A 19 20.64 29.16 -6.92
C PHE A 19 21.41 27.88 -7.17
N ARG A 20 22.14 27.37 -6.17
CA ARG A 20 22.87 26.10 -6.27
C ARG A 20 21.92 24.87 -6.34
N ASN A 21 20.70 25.00 -5.87
CA ASN A 21 19.60 24.04 -6.00
C ASN A 21 18.25 24.79 -5.83
N PRO A 22 17.12 24.20 -6.24
CA PRO A 22 15.84 24.88 -6.28
C PRO A 22 15.13 25.04 -4.93
N LEU A 23 15.79 24.71 -3.80
CA LEU A 23 15.16 24.72 -2.48
C LEU A 23 15.60 25.92 -1.66
N TYR A 24 14.61 26.67 -1.16
CA TYR A 24 14.90 27.77 -0.26
C TYR A 24 14.03 27.74 0.99
N ILE A 25 14.53 28.28 2.11
CA ILE A 25 13.73 28.47 3.32
C ILE A 25 12.85 29.70 3.09
N ALA A 26 11.55 29.51 3.03
CA ALA A 26 10.60 30.59 2.88
C ALA A 26 10.50 31.41 4.19
N SER A 27 10.16 32.69 4.04
CA SER A 27 10.05 33.66 5.14
C SER A 27 9.18 33.13 6.28
N GLY A 28 9.76 33.04 7.45
CA GLY A 28 9.10 32.51 8.64
C GLY A 28 9.93 32.73 9.92
N PRO A 29 9.56 32.10 11.03
CA PRO A 29 10.29 32.20 12.29
C PRO A 29 11.71 31.61 12.23
N THR A 30 11.99 30.77 11.26
CA THR A 30 13.30 30.12 11.05
C THR A 30 14.27 30.96 10.21
N THR A 31 13.93 32.19 9.79
CA THR A 31 14.76 33.07 8.95
C THR A 31 14.96 34.47 9.55
N ARG A 32 15.00 34.56 10.88
CA ARG A 32 14.96 35.78 11.65
C ARG A 32 16.31 36.25 12.20
N THR A 33 17.29 35.37 12.24
CA THR A 33 18.59 35.61 12.84
C THR A 33 19.73 35.12 11.97
N ILE A 34 20.89 35.77 12.10
CA ILE A 34 22.10 35.36 11.37
C ILE A 34 22.51 33.91 11.68
N LYS A 35 22.29 33.43 12.90
CA LYS A 35 22.57 32.03 13.27
C LYS A 35 21.74 31.06 12.44
N GLN A 36 20.47 31.37 12.19
CA GLN A 36 19.58 30.56 11.37
C GLN A 36 20.01 30.60 9.89
N VAL A 37 20.36 31.79 9.37
CA VAL A 37 20.83 31.95 8.00
C VAL A 37 22.11 31.14 7.75
N LYS A 38 23.08 31.21 8.64
CA LYS A 38 24.31 30.38 8.55
C LYS A 38 23.99 28.89 8.55
N ARG A 39 23.13 28.46 9.46
CA ARG A 39 22.71 27.05 9.52
C ARG A 39 22.04 26.59 8.22
N ALA A 40 21.28 27.44 7.56
CA ALA A 40 20.68 27.14 6.26
C ALA A 40 21.76 26.82 5.21
N GLU A 41 22.83 27.66 5.11
CA GLU A 41 23.93 27.41 4.20
C GLU A 41 24.68 26.11 4.54
N GLU A 42 25.00 25.86 5.81
CA GLU A 42 25.68 24.65 6.30
C GLU A 42 24.88 23.36 5.97
N CYS A 43 23.57 23.44 6.02
CA CYS A 43 22.72 22.29 5.67
C CYS A 43 22.62 22.04 4.16
N GLY A 44 22.91 23.05 3.33
CA GLY A 44 22.88 22.88 1.87
C GLY A 44 21.70 23.56 1.16
N TRP A 45 20.95 24.44 1.80
CA TRP A 45 19.88 25.21 1.14
C TRP A 45 20.42 26.10 0.04
N GLY A 46 19.64 26.28 -1.06
CA GLY A 46 19.97 27.15 -2.18
C GLY A 46 19.74 28.62 -1.84
N GLY A 47 18.77 28.94 -1.00
CA GLY A 47 18.45 30.32 -0.64
C GLY A 47 17.67 30.43 0.68
N VAL A 48 17.47 31.66 1.12
CA VAL A 48 16.67 32.01 2.29
C VAL A 48 15.89 33.30 2.04
N SER A 49 14.57 33.26 2.25
CA SER A 49 13.75 34.48 2.34
C SER A 49 13.73 34.92 3.80
N LEU A 50 14.29 36.09 4.07
CA LEU A 50 14.37 36.60 5.43
C LEU A 50 12.97 36.86 6.01
N LYS A 51 12.86 36.86 7.32
CA LYS A 51 11.59 37.18 7.98
C LYS A 51 11.07 38.53 7.51
N LEU A 52 9.75 38.59 7.23
CA LEU A 52 9.04 39.80 6.77
C LEU A 52 9.45 41.01 7.60
N SER A 53 9.84 42.07 6.93
CA SER A 53 10.02 43.43 7.47
C SER A 53 8.97 44.37 6.92
N ILE A 54 8.48 45.27 7.78
CA ILE A 54 7.45 46.25 7.46
C ILE A 54 8.01 47.64 7.72
N SER A 55 7.95 48.51 6.71
CA SER A 55 8.33 49.91 6.83
C SER A 55 7.06 50.82 6.70
N PRO A 56 6.93 51.90 7.52
CA PRO A 56 7.81 52.26 8.60
C PRO A 56 7.86 51.20 9.73
N GLU A 57 7.22 51.27 10.80
CA GLU A 57 7.18 50.22 11.83
C GLU A 57 5.90 49.38 11.68
N PRO A 58 5.98 48.05 11.97
CA PRO A 58 4.80 47.22 11.91
C PRO A 58 3.77 47.58 12.97
N TYR A 59 2.55 47.95 12.57
CA TYR A 59 1.44 48.26 13.48
C TYR A 59 0.96 47.03 14.29
N ILE A 60 1.20 45.82 13.81
CA ILE A 60 0.98 44.55 14.52
C ILE A 60 2.32 43.84 14.62
N ASN A 61 2.95 43.86 15.78
CA ASN A 61 4.22 43.18 16.06
C ASN A 61 4.17 42.54 17.42
N ARG A 62 3.49 41.40 17.49
CA ARG A 62 3.27 40.67 18.73
C ARG A 62 4.12 39.40 18.78
N GLU A 63 4.35 38.85 19.98
CA GLU A 63 5.04 37.58 20.15
C GLU A 63 4.31 36.46 19.41
N PRO A 64 5.07 35.52 18.82
CA PRO A 64 4.49 34.43 18.02
C PRO A 64 3.59 33.54 18.86
N ARG A 65 2.48 33.14 18.30
CA ARG A 65 1.54 32.17 18.87
C ARG A 65 1.26 31.12 17.83
N TYR A 66 1.81 29.93 18.06
CA TYR A 66 1.73 28.78 17.17
C TYR A 66 0.98 27.63 17.83
N GLY A 67 0.26 26.85 17.04
CA GLY A 67 -0.35 25.57 17.38
C GLY A 67 0.00 24.52 16.35
N TRP A 68 0.41 23.34 16.83
CA TRP A 68 0.62 22.17 15.99
C TRP A 68 -0.44 21.10 16.31
N PHE A 69 -1.34 20.83 15.37
CA PHE A 69 -2.41 19.85 15.45
C PHE A 69 -2.00 18.67 14.57
N ALA A 70 -1.14 17.80 15.11
CA ALA A 70 -0.43 16.77 14.36
C ALA A 70 -1.37 15.79 13.66
N ASP A 71 -2.45 15.38 14.32
CA ASP A 71 -3.43 14.42 13.81
C ASP A 71 -4.19 14.91 12.57
N GLN A 72 -4.21 16.24 12.39
CA GLN A 72 -4.88 16.90 11.27
C GLN A 72 -3.89 17.47 10.23
N GLY A 73 -2.57 17.38 10.50
CA GLY A 73 -1.55 17.98 9.66
C GLY A 73 -1.60 19.51 9.60
N ILE A 74 -2.21 20.16 10.61
CA ILE A 74 -2.43 21.61 10.67
C ILE A 74 -1.35 22.27 11.54
N PHE A 75 -0.59 23.18 10.96
CA PHE A 75 0.20 24.15 11.71
C PHE A 75 -0.48 25.51 11.60
N ALA A 76 -0.95 26.05 12.72
CA ALA A 76 -1.70 27.28 12.76
C ALA A 76 -0.96 28.37 13.56
N PHE A 77 -1.19 29.63 13.19
CA PHE A 77 -0.64 30.74 13.94
C PHE A 77 -1.57 31.97 13.86
N THR A 78 -1.59 32.76 14.94
CA THR A 78 -2.44 33.97 15.03
C THR A 78 -1.63 35.25 14.97
N ALA A 79 -0.36 35.20 15.28
CA ALA A 79 0.54 36.35 15.15
C ALA A 79 1.98 35.87 14.95
N GLU A 80 2.76 36.69 14.30
CA GLU A 80 4.19 36.53 14.13
C GLU A 80 4.95 37.82 14.40
N LYS A 81 6.15 37.69 14.98
CA LYS A 81 7.05 38.82 15.14
C LYS A 81 7.76 39.13 13.82
N ARG A 82 7.65 40.35 13.32
CA ARG A 82 8.29 40.86 12.11
C ARG A 82 9.59 41.58 12.47
N LEU A 83 10.46 41.74 11.49
CA LEU A 83 11.66 42.57 11.64
C LEU A 83 11.31 44.03 11.52
N LEU A 84 11.95 44.88 12.33
CA LEU A 84 12.00 46.32 12.06
C LEU A 84 12.86 46.57 10.82
N PRO A 85 12.69 47.69 10.10
CA PRO A 85 13.49 48.01 8.91
C PRO A 85 15.00 47.90 9.17
N GLU A 86 15.50 48.51 10.27
CA GLU A 86 16.91 48.50 10.63
C GLU A 86 17.44 47.07 10.93
N GLN A 87 16.61 46.25 11.59
CA GLN A 87 16.96 44.84 11.86
C GLN A 87 17.05 44.01 10.57
N CYS A 88 16.19 44.30 9.60
CA CYS A 88 16.22 43.67 8.28
C CYS A 88 17.52 44.03 7.54
N LEU A 89 17.84 45.31 7.45
CA LEU A 89 19.06 45.78 6.79
C LEU A 89 20.33 45.24 7.43
N GLU A 90 20.40 45.23 8.78
CA GLU A 90 21.49 44.64 9.52
C GLU A 90 21.61 43.12 9.24
N LEU A 91 20.48 42.39 9.25
CA LEU A 91 20.49 40.95 8.98
C LEU A 91 20.94 40.63 7.54
N ILE A 92 20.53 41.44 6.55
CA ILE A 92 21.03 41.32 5.17
C ILE A 92 22.55 41.51 5.11
N GLN A 93 23.07 42.57 5.71
CA GLN A 93 24.52 42.87 5.73
C GLN A 93 25.31 41.77 6.42
N GLN A 94 24.82 41.26 7.56
CA GLN A 94 25.47 40.18 8.28
C GLN A 94 25.44 38.88 7.47
N SER A 95 24.32 38.59 6.82
CA SER A 95 24.16 37.41 5.95
C SER A 95 25.16 37.45 4.79
N ARG A 96 25.27 38.58 4.11
CA ARG A 96 26.23 38.77 3.00
C ARG A 96 27.69 38.59 3.43
N LYS A 97 28.03 38.97 4.65
CA LYS A 97 29.39 38.83 5.21
C LYS A 97 29.70 37.40 5.65
N GLN A 98 28.69 36.64 6.05
CA GLN A 98 28.87 35.34 6.75
C GLN A 98 28.40 34.13 5.96
N THR A 99 27.84 34.32 4.75
CA THR A 99 27.49 33.28 3.81
C THR A 99 28.09 33.56 2.43
N SER A 100 28.37 32.52 1.65
CA SER A 100 29.06 32.63 0.36
C SER A 100 28.22 32.18 -0.83
N GLU A 101 27.42 31.13 -0.66
CA GLU A 101 26.66 30.48 -1.73
C GLU A 101 25.15 30.61 -1.58
N LEU A 102 24.70 31.10 -0.41
CA LEU A 102 23.28 31.20 -0.09
C LEU A 102 22.67 32.46 -0.71
N VAL A 103 21.60 32.28 -1.47
CA VAL A 103 20.82 33.43 -1.99
C VAL A 103 20.00 34.06 -0.86
N ILE A 104 20.18 35.36 -0.64
CA ILE A 104 19.50 36.14 0.40
C ILE A 104 18.36 36.95 -0.26
N MET A 105 17.12 36.66 0.11
CA MET A 105 15.94 37.39 -0.36
C MET A 105 15.40 38.28 0.77
N ALA A 106 15.25 39.55 0.52
CA ALA A 106 14.67 40.52 1.43
C ALA A 106 13.14 40.51 1.30
N ASN A 107 12.44 39.96 2.28
CA ASN A 107 10.97 39.92 2.29
C ASN A 107 10.43 41.19 2.95
N ILE A 108 9.78 42.07 2.18
CA ILE A 108 9.37 43.41 2.58
C ILE A 108 7.90 43.71 2.27
N THR A 109 7.32 44.59 3.08
CA THR A 109 6.08 45.28 2.80
C THR A 109 6.18 46.71 3.28
N TYR A 110 5.41 47.64 2.64
CA TYR A 110 5.34 49.03 3.05
C TYR A 110 3.93 49.38 3.49
N ALA A 111 3.82 50.01 4.65
CA ALA A 111 2.56 50.40 5.30
C ALA A 111 2.46 51.90 5.62
N GLY A 112 3.30 52.72 4.98
CA GLY A 112 3.25 54.17 5.14
C GLY A 112 2.37 54.86 4.14
N GLU A 113 2.22 56.18 4.27
CA GLU A 113 1.38 57.00 3.43
C GLU A 113 2.16 57.76 2.32
N GLU A 114 3.48 57.49 2.21
CA GLU A 114 4.29 58.13 1.18
C GLU A 114 3.95 57.57 -0.20
N ASP A 115 4.36 58.34 -1.21
CA ASP A 115 4.32 57.91 -2.62
C ASP A 115 4.97 56.56 -2.81
N ILE A 116 4.41 55.70 -3.67
CA ILE A 116 4.81 54.33 -3.88
C ILE A 116 6.32 54.20 -4.20
N HIS A 117 6.86 55.08 -5.03
CA HIS A 117 8.28 55.08 -5.37
C HIS A 117 9.18 55.41 -4.18
N LYS A 118 8.74 56.32 -3.30
CA LYS A 118 9.50 56.64 -2.07
C LYS A 118 9.32 55.55 -1.03
N GLY A 119 8.11 55.09 -0.80
CA GLY A 119 7.82 54.09 0.22
C GLY A 119 8.31 52.69 -0.17
N TRP A 120 7.65 52.03 -1.08
CA TRP A 120 8.01 50.70 -1.56
C TRP A 120 9.36 50.67 -2.25
N GLY A 121 9.59 51.56 -3.24
CA GLY A 121 10.83 51.66 -3.99
C GLY A 121 12.02 52.06 -3.12
N GLY A 122 11.81 53.03 -2.20
CA GLY A 122 12.84 53.49 -1.27
C GLY A 122 13.29 52.37 -0.31
N PHE A 123 12.36 51.64 0.27
CA PHE A 123 12.72 50.52 1.18
C PHE A 123 13.37 49.33 0.42
N ALA A 124 12.90 49.02 -0.77
CA ALA A 124 13.52 48.01 -1.64
C ALA A 124 14.96 48.39 -1.98
N ARG A 125 15.25 49.65 -2.30
CA ARG A 125 16.60 50.17 -2.59
C ARG A 125 17.52 50.05 -1.38
N GLN A 126 17.05 50.39 -0.19
CA GLN A 126 17.82 50.18 1.06
C GLN A 126 18.20 48.74 1.28
N CYS A 127 17.30 47.80 0.99
CA CYS A 127 17.58 46.36 1.07
C CYS A 127 18.62 45.91 0.02
N GLU A 128 18.53 46.43 -1.20
CA GLU A 128 19.54 46.20 -2.25
C GLU A 128 20.91 46.75 -1.84
N GLU A 129 20.99 47.97 -1.34
CA GLU A 129 22.20 48.63 -0.87
C GLU A 129 22.80 47.86 0.32
N ALA A 130 21.97 47.26 1.18
CA ALA A 130 22.40 46.39 2.24
C ALA A 130 22.97 45.03 1.74
N GLY A 131 22.72 44.68 0.47
CA GLY A 131 23.26 43.53 -0.23
C GLY A 131 22.29 42.40 -0.46
N ALA A 132 20.98 42.60 -0.41
CA ALA A 132 20.00 41.58 -0.80
C ALA A 132 20.21 41.16 -2.26
N HIS A 133 20.10 39.86 -2.53
CA HIS A 133 20.18 39.34 -3.90
C HIS A 133 18.86 39.49 -4.66
N ILE A 134 17.73 39.41 -3.95
CA ILE A 134 16.37 39.48 -4.48
C ILE A 134 15.51 40.29 -3.51
N ILE A 135 14.61 41.09 -4.05
CA ILE A 135 13.56 41.73 -3.25
C ILE A 135 12.28 40.92 -3.39
N GLU A 136 11.78 40.41 -2.27
CA GLU A 136 10.51 39.67 -2.18
C GLU A 136 9.42 40.59 -1.64
N LEU A 137 8.46 40.94 -2.50
CA LEU A 137 7.31 41.78 -2.13
C LEU A 137 6.23 40.92 -1.45
N ASN A 138 5.92 41.23 -0.20
CA ASN A 138 4.92 40.47 0.55
C ASN A 138 3.51 41.01 0.34
N MET A 139 2.79 40.40 -0.59
CA MET A 139 1.38 40.69 -0.89
C MET A 139 0.45 39.57 -0.40
N CYS A 140 0.86 38.87 0.64
CA CYS A 140 0.20 37.58 1.00
C CYS A 140 -0.17 37.38 2.47
N CYS A 141 0.33 38.22 3.39
CA CYS A 141 0.11 37.96 4.81
C CYS A 141 -1.35 38.19 5.22
N PRO A 142 -2.16 37.15 5.51
CA PRO A 142 -3.57 37.32 5.85
C PRO A 142 -3.79 37.83 7.29
N ASN A 143 -2.76 37.84 8.13
CA ASN A 143 -2.81 38.37 9.51
C ASN A 143 -2.64 39.90 9.62
N MET A 144 -2.74 40.61 8.52
CA MET A 144 -2.61 42.08 8.45
C MET A 144 -4.00 42.70 8.28
N SER A 145 -4.12 43.64 7.40
CA SER A 145 -5.38 44.41 7.19
C SER A 145 -6.56 43.52 6.79
N PHE A 146 -6.30 42.40 6.06
CA PHE A 146 -7.35 41.47 5.65
C PHE A 146 -8.06 40.78 6.85
N ASN A 147 -7.34 40.42 7.90
CA ASN A 147 -7.94 39.85 9.10
C ASN A 147 -8.79 40.90 9.85
N LEU A 148 -8.36 42.16 9.84
CA LEU A 148 -9.13 43.23 10.46
C LEU A 148 -10.41 43.55 9.67
N GLU A 149 -10.35 43.50 8.35
CA GLU A 149 -11.53 43.68 7.48
C GLU A 149 -12.57 42.57 7.71
N LEU A 150 -12.14 41.31 7.87
CA LEU A 150 -13.04 40.20 8.13
C LEU A 150 -13.65 40.21 9.53
N SER A 151 -12.98 40.81 10.51
CA SER A 151 -13.44 40.83 11.90
C SER A 151 -14.37 42.01 12.25
N ASP A 152 -14.81 42.79 11.23
CA ASP A 152 -15.73 43.93 11.38
C ASP A 152 -15.31 44.95 12.46
N GLN A 153 -13.98 45.07 12.66
CA GLN A 153 -13.45 46.03 13.62
C GLN A 153 -13.21 47.38 12.92
N ASP A 154 -14.01 48.36 13.26
CA ASP A 154 -14.07 49.73 12.70
C ASP A 154 -12.78 50.56 12.76
N THR A 155 -11.61 49.96 12.97
CA THR A 155 -10.41 50.72 13.33
C THR A 155 -9.19 50.52 12.45
N VAL A 156 -9.34 50.11 11.19
CA VAL A 156 -8.21 50.14 10.24
C VAL A 156 -8.09 51.51 9.60
N THR A 157 -7.49 52.42 10.33
CA THR A 157 -7.05 53.72 9.78
C THR A 157 -5.63 53.59 9.24
N GLY A 158 -5.43 52.95 8.10
CA GLY A 158 -4.09 52.78 7.54
C GLY A 158 -4.13 52.22 6.11
N PRO A 159 -3.01 52.27 5.38
CA PRO A 159 -2.95 51.75 4.02
C PRO A 159 -3.16 50.24 4.01
N ARG A 160 -3.85 49.74 2.95
CA ARG A 160 -4.04 48.29 2.73
C ARG A 160 -2.70 47.62 2.53
N THR A 161 -2.50 46.46 3.19
CA THR A 161 -1.26 45.68 3.14
C THR A 161 -1.54 44.17 3.11
N GLY A 162 -0.54 43.38 2.73
CA GLY A 162 -0.68 41.92 2.75
C GLY A 162 -1.78 41.41 1.85
N ALA A 163 -2.62 40.49 2.35
CA ALA A 163 -3.65 39.82 1.56
C ALA A 163 -4.74 40.76 1.02
N SER A 164 -5.13 41.83 1.75
CA SER A 164 -6.14 42.79 1.25
C SER A 164 -5.65 43.62 0.07
N LEU A 165 -4.33 43.87 0.02
CA LEU A 165 -3.71 44.53 -1.16
C LEU A 165 -3.47 43.50 -2.27
N GLY A 166 -3.01 42.31 -1.93
CA GLY A 166 -2.59 41.26 -2.85
C GLY A 166 -3.71 40.65 -3.69
N GLN A 167 -4.97 40.99 -3.44
CA GLN A 167 -6.13 40.57 -4.25
C GLN A 167 -6.41 41.50 -5.44
N ASP A 168 -5.77 42.66 -5.48
CA ASP A 168 -6.02 43.71 -6.48
C ASP A 168 -4.90 43.71 -7.54
N PRO A 169 -5.18 43.23 -8.77
CA PRO A 169 -4.16 43.16 -9.83
C PRO A 169 -3.56 44.52 -10.20
N GLU A 170 -4.34 45.58 -10.17
CA GLU A 170 -3.90 46.92 -10.53
C GLU A 170 -2.97 47.50 -9.46
N ALA A 171 -3.36 47.40 -8.20
CA ALA A 171 -2.53 47.85 -7.08
C ALA A 171 -1.20 47.09 -7.01
N VAL A 172 -1.23 45.75 -7.10
CA VAL A 172 -0.02 44.94 -7.05
C VAL A 172 0.90 45.19 -8.24
N SER A 173 0.36 45.32 -9.46
CA SER A 173 1.16 45.66 -10.66
C SER A 173 1.81 47.04 -10.59
N THR A 174 1.10 48.02 -10.07
CA THR A 174 1.62 49.39 -9.87
C THR A 174 2.81 49.37 -8.89
N ILE A 175 2.67 48.72 -7.75
CA ILE A 175 3.75 48.57 -6.78
C ILE A 175 4.94 47.81 -7.37
N THR A 176 4.68 46.68 -8.06
CA THR A 176 5.70 45.90 -8.71
C THR A 176 6.53 46.75 -9.69
N ARG A 177 5.89 47.55 -10.53
CA ARG A 177 6.56 48.42 -11.48
C ARG A 177 7.40 49.48 -10.77
N ALA A 178 6.87 50.14 -9.77
CA ALA A 178 7.59 51.14 -8.99
C ALA A 178 8.86 50.56 -8.29
N VAL A 179 8.76 49.35 -7.76
CA VAL A 179 9.93 48.66 -7.17
C VAL A 179 10.92 48.28 -8.25
N LYS A 180 10.48 47.69 -9.37
CA LYS A 180 11.37 47.37 -10.51
C LYS A 180 12.14 48.54 -11.05
N GLU A 181 11.52 49.74 -11.08
CA GLU A 181 12.16 50.97 -11.47
C GLU A 181 13.15 51.50 -10.44
N SER A 182 13.04 51.04 -9.18
CA SER A 182 13.85 51.52 -8.07
C SER A 182 15.07 50.66 -7.76
N VAL A 183 15.12 49.39 -8.21
CA VAL A 183 16.20 48.42 -7.93
C VAL A 183 16.71 47.76 -9.19
N SER A 184 17.96 47.28 -9.14
CA SER A 184 18.60 46.50 -10.22
C SER A 184 18.57 44.98 -10.00
N VAL A 185 18.31 44.54 -8.77
CA VAL A 185 18.15 43.14 -8.40
C VAL A 185 16.79 42.59 -8.80
N PRO A 186 16.66 41.27 -8.98
CA PRO A 186 15.38 40.63 -9.29
C PRO A 186 14.30 40.94 -8.25
N VAL A 187 13.04 41.05 -8.71
CA VAL A 187 11.85 41.25 -7.89
C VAL A 187 10.97 40.02 -7.95
N PHE A 188 10.73 39.44 -6.80
CA PHE A 188 9.83 38.28 -6.58
C PHE A 188 8.55 38.80 -5.88
N VAL A 189 7.38 38.52 -6.43
CA VAL A 189 6.10 38.92 -5.83
C VAL A 189 5.42 37.71 -5.20
N LYS A 190 5.30 37.73 -3.88
CA LYS A 190 4.65 36.67 -3.12
C LYS A 190 3.18 37.04 -2.89
N LEU A 191 2.31 36.25 -3.51
CA LEU A 191 0.88 36.50 -3.65
C LEU A 191 0.04 35.78 -2.60
N THR A 192 -1.14 36.35 -2.34
CA THR A 192 -2.18 35.69 -1.55
C THR A 192 -3.07 34.82 -2.43
N PRO A 193 -3.47 33.61 -1.95
CA PRO A 193 -4.53 32.88 -2.62
C PRO A 193 -5.94 33.24 -2.17
N GLU A 194 -6.08 34.14 -1.19
CA GLU A 194 -7.38 34.67 -0.78
C GLU A 194 -7.98 35.49 -1.91
N GLY A 195 -9.30 35.55 -2.02
CA GLY A 195 -9.99 36.25 -3.10
C GLY A 195 -10.09 35.52 -4.44
N GLY A 196 -9.41 34.38 -4.62
CA GLY A 196 -9.57 33.47 -5.77
C GLY A 196 -9.07 33.95 -7.12
N LYS A 197 -8.22 35.04 -7.18
CA LYS A 197 -7.69 35.66 -8.40
C LYS A 197 -6.18 35.55 -8.56
N ILE A 198 -5.55 34.59 -7.90
CA ILE A 198 -4.08 34.50 -7.84
C ILE A 198 -3.42 34.46 -9.22
N ALA A 199 -4.00 33.75 -10.19
CA ALA A 199 -3.46 33.67 -11.54
C ALA A 199 -3.51 34.99 -12.30
N GLU A 200 -4.62 35.77 -12.17
CA GLU A 200 -4.77 37.08 -12.79
C GLU A 200 -3.77 38.07 -12.19
N VAL A 201 -3.63 38.09 -10.85
CA VAL A 201 -2.65 38.94 -10.16
C VAL A 201 -1.24 38.59 -10.57
N ALA A 202 -0.90 37.28 -10.63
CA ALA A 202 0.41 36.79 -11.06
C ALA A 202 0.75 37.26 -12.50
N LYS A 203 -0.22 37.20 -13.41
CA LYS A 203 -0.05 37.68 -14.78
C LYS A 203 0.23 39.19 -14.79
N ALA A 204 -0.54 39.99 -14.04
CA ALA A 204 -0.33 41.43 -13.93
C ALA A 204 1.05 41.78 -13.34
N CYS A 205 1.58 40.99 -12.42
CA CYS A 205 2.93 41.17 -11.89
C CYS A 205 4.01 40.98 -12.97
N PHE A 206 3.90 39.92 -13.79
CA PHE A 206 4.86 39.73 -14.90
C PHE A 206 4.77 40.82 -15.96
N GLU A 207 3.57 41.27 -16.28
CA GLU A 207 3.36 42.42 -17.18
C GLU A 207 3.93 43.73 -16.61
N ALA A 208 4.02 43.83 -15.27
CA ALA A 208 4.68 44.96 -14.58
C ALA A 208 6.20 44.78 -14.41
N GLY A 209 6.79 43.67 -14.89
CA GLY A 209 8.22 43.43 -14.90
C GLY A 209 8.74 42.57 -13.73
N ALA A 210 7.90 41.87 -12.99
CA ALA A 210 8.35 40.94 -11.98
C ALA A 210 9.20 39.84 -12.61
N ASP A 211 10.26 39.41 -11.93
CA ASP A 211 11.14 38.28 -12.37
C ASP A 211 10.59 36.94 -11.93
N ALA A 212 9.81 36.88 -10.84
CA ALA A 212 9.09 35.72 -10.40
C ALA A 212 7.82 36.06 -9.63
N VAL A 213 6.93 35.08 -9.56
CA VAL A 213 5.75 35.10 -8.67
C VAL A 213 5.66 33.80 -7.88
N GLY A 214 4.86 33.82 -6.83
CA GLY A 214 4.57 32.60 -6.08
C GLY A 214 3.47 32.82 -5.06
N THR A 215 3.04 31.74 -4.46
CA THR A 215 2.03 31.75 -3.41
C THR A 215 2.63 31.47 -2.03
N THR A 216 1.96 31.96 -0.98
CA THR A 216 2.21 31.46 0.38
C THR A 216 1.36 30.25 0.71
N ALA A 217 0.30 30.01 -0.03
CA ALA A 217 -0.75 29.03 0.19
C ALA A 217 -1.46 29.08 1.57
N ASN A 218 -1.00 29.90 2.51
CA ASN A 218 -1.65 30.05 3.81
C ASN A 218 -3.11 30.47 3.62
N ARG A 219 -3.98 29.93 4.48
CA ARG A 219 -5.41 30.25 4.48
C ARG A 219 -5.84 30.75 5.84
N LEU A 220 -6.67 31.77 5.87
CA LEU A 220 -7.32 32.22 7.09
C LEU A 220 -8.45 31.25 7.45
N ALA A 221 -8.42 30.73 8.69
CA ALA A 221 -9.38 29.73 9.15
C ALA A 221 -9.57 29.78 10.67
N ILE A 222 -10.55 29.03 11.16
CA ILE A 222 -10.78 28.83 12.59
C ILE A 222 -9.97 27.58 13.00
N PRO A 223 -9.08 27.69 14.01
CA PRO A 223 -8.30 26.53 14.48
C PRO A 223 -9.19 25.51 15.18
N PRO A 224 -8.78 24.25 15.28
CA PRO A 224 -9.44 23.28 16.16
C PRO A 224 -9.58 23.85 17.57
N PHE A 225 -10.74 23.70 18.18
CA PHE A 225 -11.05 24.24 19.51
C PHE A 225 -11.79 23.21 20.36
N ASP A 226 -11.72 23.38 21.69
CA ASP A 226 -12.41 22.53 22.66
C ASP A 226 -13.92 22.82 22.65
N ILE A 227 -14.74 21.82 22.33
CA ILE A 227 -16.21 21.94 22.32
C ILE A 227 -16.83 22.15 23.70
N TYR A 228 -16.11 21.82 24.77
CA TYR A 228 -16.53 22.04 26.16
C TYR A 228 -16.10 23.43 26.68
N ASN A 229 -15.19 24.09 25.99
CA ASN A 229 -14.78 25.47 26.27
C ASN A 229 -14.53 26.25 24.97
N PRO A 230 -15.57 26.49 24.15
CA PRO A 230 -15.44 26.91 22.76
C PRO A 230 -14.86 28.31 22.56
N ALA A 231 -14.87 29.14 23.61
CA ALA A 231 -14.29 30.49 23.54
C ALA A 231 -12.79 30.53 23.90
N ALA A 232 -12.26 29.43 24.43
CA ALA A 232 -10.85 29.37 24.82
C ALA A 232 -9.94 29.18 23.60
N SER A 233 -8.82 29.87 23.61
CA SER A 233 -7.80 29.71 22.56
C SER A 233 -7.07 28.38 22.67
N PRO A 234 -6.82 27.67 21.57
CA PRO A 234 -5.92 26.52 21.54
C PRO A 234 -4.43 26.92 21.52
N PHE A 235 -4.14 28.21 21.45
CA PHE A 235 -2.76 28.72 21.38
C PHE A 235 -2.23 29.12 22.76
N HIS A 236 -0.97 28.77 23.01
CA HIS A 236 -0.26 29.28 24.17
C HIS A 236 -0.14 30.82 24.12
N LEU A 237 -0.22 31.49 25.25
CA LEU A 237 -0.18 32.96 25.39
C LEU A 237 -1.38 33.72 24.79
N GLN A 238 -2.48 33.03 24.49
CA GLN A 238 -3.73 33.65 24.03
C GLN A 238 -4.90 33.08 24.81
N LYS A 239 -5.81 33.91 25.27
CA LYS A 239 -6.96 33.47 26.08
C LYS A 239 -8.20 33.16 25.20
N GLU A 240 -8.47 34.01 24.25
CA GLU A 240 -9.69 33.95 23.42
C GLU A 240 -9.42 33.22 22.10
N LEU A 241 -10.44 32.51 21.61
CA LEU A 241 -10.42 31.94 20.26
C LEU A 241 -10.39 33.08 19.21
N SER A 242 -9.60 32.92 18.19
CA SER A 242 -9.52 33.90 17.08
C SER A 242 -9.26 33.21 15.75
N LEU A 243 -9.51 33.92 14.67
CA LEU A 243 -9.02 33.53 13.36
C LEU A 243 -7.50 33.31 13.39
N SER A 244 -7.04 32.33 12.64
CA SER A 244 -5.63 31.96 12.51
C SER A 244 -5.26 31.64 11.07
N CYS A 245 -3.99 31.76 10.74
CA CYS A 245 -3.46 31.30 9.46
C CYS A 245 -3.10 29.81 9.53
N PHE A 246 -3.67 29.03 8.63
CA PHE A 246 -3.31 27.63 8.45
C PHE A 246 -2.12 27.47 7.52
N SER A 247 -1.23 26.58 7.89
CA SER A 247 -0.10 26.12 7.09
C SER A 247 0.15 24.60 7.39
N GLY A 248 1.23 24.04 6.87
CA GLY A 248 1.53 22.61 7.06
C GLY A 248 0.88 21.76 5.98
N GLU A 249 0.82 20.45 6.20
CA GLU A 249 0.42 19.47 5.19
C GLU A 249 -0.99 19.70 4.62
N ILE A 250 -1.92 20.13 5.46
CA ILE A 250 -3.32 20.37 5.11
C ILE A 250 -3.50 21.29 3.92
N ILE A 251 -2.63 22.28 3.72
CA ILE A 251 -2.74 23.25 2.64
C ILE A 251 -2.11 22.80 1.31
N LYS A 252 -1.39 21.68 1.28
CA LYS A 252 -0.69 21.21 0.07
C LYS A 252 -1.61 21.08 -1.17
N PRO A 253 -2.79 20.47 -1.11
CA PRO A 253 -3.67 20.37 -2.28
C PRO A 253 -4.09 21.74 -2.83
N LEU A 254 -4.26 22.72 -1.97
CA LEU A 254 -4.59 24.10 -2.34
C LEU A 254 -3.39 24.79 -2.99
N ALA A 255 -2.20 24.60 -2.43
CA ALA A 255 -0.96 25.13 -3.01
C ALA A 255 -0.66 24.57 -4.41
N LEU A 256 -0.89 23.27 -4.62
CA LEU A 256 -0.79 22.64 -5.94
C LEU A 256 -1.74 23.27 -6.96
N ARG A 257 -2.99 23.55 -6.55
CA ARG A 257 -3.97 24.25 -7.39
C ARG A 257 -3.51 25.67 -7.72
N ASP A 258 -3.05 26.42 -6.74
CA ASP A 258 -2.59 27.80 -6.93
C ASP A 258 -1.43 27.86 -7.96
N VAL A 259 -0.45 26.96 -7.84
CA VAL A 259 0.66 26.85 -8.81
C VAL A 259 0.14 26.49 -10.20
N TYR A 260 -0.74 25.49 -10.29
CA TYR A 260 -1.38 25.06 -11.53
C TYR A 260 -2.11 26.20 -12.23
N GLU A 261 -2.94 26.96 -11.51
CA GLU A 261 -3.72 28.09 -12.06
C GLU A 261 -2.80 29.20 -12.59
N MET A 262 -1.74 29.54 -11.84
CA MET A 262 -0.74 30.51 -12.29
C MET A 262 -0.02 30.04 -13.55
N ARG A 263 0.50 28.79 -13.55
CA ARG A 263 1.24 28.23 -14.69
C ARG A 263 0.36 28.12 -15.94
N LYS A 264 -0.88 27.71 -15.78
CA LYS A 264 -1.83 27.56 -16.89
C LYS A 264 -2.14 28.89 -17.58
N LEU A 265 -2.26 29.96 -16.80
CA LEU A 265 -2.56 31.29 -17.34
C LEU A 265 -1.33 32.01 -17.92
N ILE A 266 -0.16 31.84 -17.26
CA ILE A 266 1.07 32.54 -17.61
C ILE A 266 1.81 31.81 -18.74
N GLY A 267 1.71 30.49 -18.84
CA GLY A 267 2.44 29.68 -19.78
C GLY A 267 3.86 29.31 -19.29
N PRO A 268 4.65 28.61 -20.13
CA PRO A 268 6.00 28.17 -19.79
C PRO A 268 7.00 29.32 -19.78
N GLY A 269 8.11 29.16 -19.06
CA GLY A 269 9.27 30.08 -19.03
C GLY A 269 9.37 30.95 -17.78
N PRO A 270 8.36 31.75 -17.39
CA PRO A 270 8.45 32.55 -16.18
C PRO A 270 8.63 31.74 -14.90
N VAL A 271 9.43 32.26 -13.95
CA VAL A 271 9.68 31.57 -12.69
C VAL A 271 8.45 31.65 -11.76
N ILE A 272 7.93 30.48 -11.38
CA ILE A 272 6.84 30.34 -10.40
C ILE A 272 7.38 29.57 -9.20
N THR A 273 7.23 30.12 -8.00
CA THR A 273 7.64 29.44 -6.78
C THR A 273 6.48 28.62 -6.19
N GLY A 274 6.74 27.36 -5.88
CA GLY A 274 5.83 26.48 -5.15
C GLY A 274 6.10 26.58 -3.64
N THR A 275 5.11 26.97 -2.87
CA THR A 275 5.21 27.05 -1.41
C THR A 275 3.90 26.59 -0.78
N GLY A 276 3.97 25.84 0.30
CA GLY A 276 2.80 25.37 1.08
C GLY A 276 2.66 23.86 1.15
N GLY A 277 2.79 23.34 2.36
CA GLY A 277 2.60 21.93 2.65
C GLY A 277 3.70 20.97 2.16
N ILE A 278 4.84 21.48 1.76
CA ILE A 278 6.01 20.68 1.36
C ILE A 278 6.67 20.08 2.61
N ARG A 279 6.71 18.75 2.69
CA ARG A 279 7.33 17.98 3.76
C ARG A 279 8.54 17.15 3.30
N ASN A 280 8.50 16.68 2.08
CA ASN A 280 9.52 15.79 1.54
C ASN A 280 9.69 15.98 0.02
N TYR A 281 10.62 15.24 -0.59
CA TYR A 281 10.94 15.35 -2.01
C TYR A 281 9.74 15.05 -2.95
N ARG A 282 8.80 14.19 -2.55
CA ARG A 282 7.62 13.86 -3.39
C ARG A 282 6.70 15.07 -3.56
N ASP A 283 6.61 15.90 -2.53
CA ASP A 283 5.82 17.12 -2.57
C ASP A 283 6.43 18.14 -3.53
N ILE A 284 7.78 18.22 -3.56
CA ILE A 284 8.53 19.06 -4.49
C ILE A 284 8.28 18.62 -5.94
N ILE A 285 8.36 17.31 -6.19
CA ILE A 285 8.08 16.74 -7.52
C ILE A 285 6.63 17.03 -7.95
N GLN A 286 5.66 16.91 -7.04
CA GLN A 286 4.27 17.26 -7.33
C GLN A 286 4.11 18.74 -7.68
N MET A 287 4.81 19.65 -6.97
CA MET A 287 4.81 21.09 -7.29
C MET A 287 5.45 21.37 -8.66
N ALA A 288 6.54 20.68 -9.00
CA ALA A 288 7.17 20.78 -10.31
C ALA A 288 6.24 20.32 -11.43
N PHE A 289 5.52 19.22 -11.27
CA PHE A 289 4.50 18.77 -12.22
C PHE A 289 3.41 19.85 -12.46
N MET A 290 3.07 20.61 -11.44
CA MET A 290 2.12 21.74 -11.54
C MET A 290 2.74 23.01 -12.11
N GLY A 291 4.06 23.06 -12.34
CA GLY A 291 4.76 24.14 -12.99
C GLY A 291 5.54 25.08 -12.07
N ALA A 292 5.87 24.68 -10.86
CA ALA A 292 6.82 25.41 -10.03
C ALA A 292 8.26 25.04 -10.39
N ASN A 293 9.13 26.06 -10.42
CA ASN A 293 10.56 25.94 -10.70
C ASN A 293 11.43 26.09 -9.44
N LEU A 294 10.92 26.82 -8.44
CA LEU A 294 11.61 27.09 -7.18
C LEU A 294 10.70 26.73 -6.02
N PHE A 295 11.23 26.19 -4.94
CA PHE A 295 10.41 25.58 -3.88
C PHE A 295 10.74 26.18 -2.52
N GLY A 296 9.73 26.80 -1.89
CA GLY A 296 9.84 27.45 -0.59
C GLY A 296 9.29 26.56 0.53
N ILE A 297 10.12 26.23 1.50
CA ILE A 297 9.76 25.42 2.65
C ILE A 297 9.83 26.28 3.93
N CYS A 298 8.75 26.37 4.69
CA CYS A 298 8.71 27.09 5.98
C CYS A 298 8.33 26.15 7.13
N THR A 299 7.10 25.67 7.17
CA THR A 299 6.55 24.91 8.31
C THR A 299 7.37 23.68 8.63
N GLU A 300 7.80 22.92 7.62
CA GLU A 300 8.59 21.71 7.85
C GLU A 300 9.98 22.01 8.44
N THR A 301 10.56 23.19 8.17
CA THR A 301 11.81 23.61 8.83
C THR A 301 11.64 23.91 10.32
N ILE A 302 10.41 24.21 10.74
CA ILE A 302 10.07 24.38 12.18
C ILE A 302 9.92 23.01 12.85
N ILE A 303 9.28 22.07 12.16
CA ILE A 303 8.96 20.74 12.70
C ILE A 303 10.18 19.82 12.68
N SER A 304 10.87 19.71 11.54
CA SER A 304 11.93 18.73 11.29
C SER A 304 13.35 19.31 11.25
N GLY A 305 13.48 20.66 11.36
CA GLY A 305 14.78 21.31 11.31
C GLY A 305 15.32 21.53 9.90
N PHE A 306 16.56 22.02 9.78
CA PHE A 306 17.13 22.44 8.49
C PHE A 306 17.81 21.32 7.71
N ASP A 307 18.19 20.23 8.37
CA ASP A 307 18.89 19.10 7.73
C ASP A 307 18.01 18.33 6.74
N LEU A 308 16.69 18.48 6.84
CA LEU A 308 15.72 17.87 5.92
C LEU A 308 16.00 18.15 4.43
N VAL A 309 16.69 19.23 4.10
CA VAL A 309 17.07 19.56 2.71
C VAL A 309 17.93 18.48 2.07
N ARG A 310 18.78 17.80 2.84
CA ARG A 310 19.66 16.74 2.34
C ARG A 310 18.86 15.54 1.87
N ASP A 311 17.85 15.16 2.64
CA ASP A 311 16.96 14.04 2.28
C ASP A 311 16.07 14.42 1.09
N MET A 312 15.63 15.67 1.02
CA MET A 312 14.88 16.18 -0.13
C MET A 312 15.73 16.13 -1.42
N ILE A 313 16.96 16.65 -1.38
CA ILE A 313 17.89 16.62 -2.52
C ILE A 313 18.18 15.18 -2.95
N LYS A 314 18.46 14.30 -2.00
CA LYS A 314 18.69 12.88 -2.26
C LYS A 314 17.47 12.22 -2.91
N GLY A 315 16.29 12.43 -2.36
CA GLY A 315 15.06 11.84 -2.89
C GLY A 315 14.67 12.35 -4.27
N ILE A 316 14.94 13.63 -4.59
CA ILE A 316 14.74 14.17 -5.95
C ILE A 316 15.66 13.46 -6.93
N ARG A 317 16.96 13.29 -6.59
CA ARG A 317 17.93 12.57 -7.42
C ARG A 317 17.51 11.13 -7.68
N GLU A 318 17.16 10.40 -6.61
CA GLU A 318 16.72 9.01 -6.72
C GLU A 318 15.46 8.87 -7.60
N TYR A 319 14.54 9.81 -7.51
CA TYR A 319 13.38 9.86 -8.39
C TYR A 319 13.75 10.11 -9.85
N MET A 320 14.62 11.10 -10.12
CA MET A 320 15.07 11.42 -11.47
C MET A 320 15.80 10.25 -12.11
N ASP A 321 16.70 9.61 -11.37
CA ASP A 321 17.41 8.41 -11.83
C ASP A 321 16.46 7.26 -12.15
N ALA A 322 15.48 7.01 -11.28
CA ALA A 322 14.48 5.95 -11.46
C ALA A 322 13.51 6.22 -12.64
N ALA A 323 13.18 7.48 -12.89
CA ALA A 323 12.29 7.91 -13.97
C ALA A 323 13.03 8.20 -15.29
N GLY A 324 14.38 8.22 -15.29
CA GLY A 324 15.21 8.47 -16.47
C GLY A 324 15.39 9.95 -16.84
N TYR A 325 15.02 10.87 -15.95
CA TYR A 325 15.17 12.32 -16.17
C TYR A 325 16.62 12.79 -15.92
N GLN A 326 17.09 13.72 -16.76
CA GLN A 326 18.41 14.34 -16.60
C GLN A 326 18.32 15.70 -15.87
N SER A 327 17.17 16.39 -15.94
CA SER A 327 16.90 17.65 -15.26
C SER A 327 15.46 17.72 -14.77
N MET A 328 15.18 18.64 -13.84
CA MET A 328 13.81 18.90 -13.38
C MET A 328 12.95 19.52 -14.47
N ASP A 329 13.54 20.23 -15.43
CA ASP A 329 12.84 20.88 -16.53
C ASP A 329 12.12 19.88 -17.45
N GLU A 330 12.60 18.62 -17.49
CA GLU A 330 12.00 17.57 -18.32
C GLU A 330 10.61 17.13 -17.84
N PHE A 331 10.31 17.31 -16.58
CA PHE A 331 9.00 16.99 -16.01
C PHE A 331 8.26 18.19 -15.43
N GLU A 332 8.89 19.36 -15.39
CA GLU A 332 8.22 20.59 -15.00
C GLU A 332 7.01 20.87 -15.91
N SER A 333 5.90 21.22 -15.31
CA SER A 333 4.64 21.53 -16.02
C SER A 333 4.06 20.36 -16.84
N SER A 334 4.62 19.16 -16.76
CA SER A 334 4.27 18.04 -17.65
C SER A 334 2.80 17.61 -17.58
N ILE A 335 2.13 17.83 -16.45
CA ILE A 335 0.73 17.45 -16.29
C ILE A 335 -0.25 18.64 -16.33
N VAL A 336 0.22 19.87 -16.51
CA VAL A 336 -0.64 21.08 -16.52
C VAL A 336 -1.71 21.00 -17.60
N ASN A 337 -1.37 20.52 -18.79
CA ASN A 337 -2.29 20.35 -19.90
C ASN A 337 -3.07 19.02 -19.86
N GLU A 338 -2.60 18.06 -19.07
CA GLU A 338 -3.24 16.75 -18.92
C GLU A 338 -4.35 16.73 -17.85
N LEU A 339 -4.38 17.73 -16.97
CA LEU A 339 -5.38 17.83 -15.93
C LEU A 339 -6.76 18.09 -16.53
N LYS A 340 -7.67 17.15 -16.33
CA LYS A 340 -9.04 17.17 -16.86
C LYS A 340 -10.02 17.71 -15.81
N SER A 341 -11.07 18.38 -16.29
CA SER A 341 -12.22 18.72 -15.44
C SER A 341 -13.07 17.47 -15.15
N ALA A 342 -13.85 17.50 -14.09
CA ALA A 342 -14.76 16.38 -13.75
C ALA A 342 -15.74 16.00 -14.88
N GLN A 343 -16.02 16.93 -15.80
CA GLN A 343 -16.91 16.72 -16.95
C GLN A 343 -16.21 16.01 -18.13
N THR A 344 -14.89 16.10 -18.21
CA THR A 344 -14.08 15.62 -19.34
C THR A 344 -13.25 14.39 -19.03
N VAL A 345 -13.27 13.89 -17.78
CA VAL A 345 -12.55 12.67 -17.41
C VAL A 345 -13.18 11.44 -18.05
N THR A 346 -12.34 10.49 -18.44
CA THR A 346 -12.78 9.18 -18.86
C THR A 346 -13.14 8.34 -17.65
N LEU A 347 -14.40 7.95 -17.54
CA LEU A 347 -14.88 7.11 -16.43
C LEU A 347 -14.70 5.63 -16.77
N SER A 348 -14.06 4.89 -15.88
CA SER A 348 -14.05 3.44 -15.92
C SER A 348 -15.34 2.90 -15.30
N ARG A 349 -15.88 1.82 -15.87
CA ARG A 349 -16.97 1.09 -15.21
C ARG A 349 -16.44 0.42 -13.95
N GLY A 350 -17.21 0.43 -12.90
CA GLY A 350 -16.86 -0.17 -11.62
C GLY A 350 -17.61 0.49 -10.46
N GLN A 351 -17.38 -0.02 -9.26
CA GLN A 351 -17.93 0.59 -8.05
C GLN A 351 -17.01 1.72 -7.56
N ALA A 352 -17.59 2.84 -7.16
CA ALA A 352 -16.86 3.91 -6.50
C ALA A 352 -16.27 3.39 -5.17
N ARG A 353 -14.99 3.70 -4.90
CA ARG A 353 -14.34 3.39 -3.64
C ARG A 353 -13.66 4.65 -3.11
N VAL A 354 -13.80 4.89 -1.83
CA VAL A 354 -12.94 5.85 -1.14
C VAL A 354 -11.53 5.25 -1.07
N LYS A 355 -10.58 5.93 -1.67
CA LYS A 355 -9.18 5.52 -1.68
C LYS A 355 -8.50 6.06 -0.43
N ASP A 356 -8.72 5.41 0.70
CA ASP A 356 -8.00 5.70 1.92
C ASP A 356 -7.29 4.44 2.44
N PRO A 357 -5.98 4.33 2.25
CA PRO A 357 -5.22 3.18 2.75
C PRO A 357 -5.16 3.11 4.28
N ALA A 358 -5.38 4.22 4.98
CA ALA A 358 -5.32 4.27 6.44
C ALA A 358 -6.53 3.66 7.15
N LEU A 359 -7.60 3.35 6.41
CA LEU A 359 -8.86 2.88 6.96
C LEU A 359 -9.20 1.43 6.62
N SER A 360 -8.23 0.63 6.23
CA SER A 360 -8.45 -0.77 5.84
C SER A 360 -8.74 -1.67 7.03
N ALA A 361 -9.81 -2.45 6.94
CA ALA A 361 -10.18 -3.40 7.97
C ALA A 361 -9.15 -4.54 8.09
N PRO A 362 -8.88 -5.06 9.31
CA PRO A 362 -7.91 -6.13 9.51
C PRO A 362 -8.18 -7.39 8.70
N CYS A 363 -9.45 -7.72 8.47
CA CYS A 363 -9.83 -8.87 7.64
C CYS A 363 -9.43 -8.71 6.17
N VAL A 364 -9.37 -7.47 5.65
CA VAL A 364 -8.88 -7.18 4.29
C VAL A 364 -7.36 -7.22 4.25
N VAL A 365 -6.69 -6.60 5.22
CA VAL A 365 -5.21 -6.53 5.30
C VAL A 365 -4.61 -7.91 5.52
N ALA A 366 -5.21 -8.74 6.37
CA ALA A 366 -4.75 -10.10 6.63
C ALA A 366 -4.91 -11.05 5.43
N CYS A 367 -5.79 -10.72 4.49
CA CYS A 367 -5.94 -11.51 3.26
C CYS A 367 -4.78 -11.20 2.30
N PRO A 368 -3.92 -12.17 1.92
CA PRO A 368 -2.81 -11.92 1.01
C PRO A 368 -3.18 -11.26 -0.33
N ASN A 369 -4.39 -11.49 -0.83
CA ASN A 369 -4.90 -10.87 -2.06
C ASN A 369 -5.83 -9.67 -1.81
N HIS A 370 -5.99 -9.23 -0.58
CA HIS A 370 -6.85 -8.13 -0.15
C HIS A 370 -8.29 -8.22 -0.71
N VAL A 371 -8.89 -9.41 -0.64
CA VAL A 371 -10.31 -9.60 -1.00
C VAL A 371 -11.15 -8.76 -0.03
N PRO A 372 -12.14 -7.96 -0.51
CA PRO A 372 -12.85 -6.97 0.31
C PRO A 372 -13.85 -7.62 1.29
N ALA A 373 -13.31 -8.33 2.28
CA ALA A 373 -14.07 -9.14 3.24
C ALA A 373 -15.14 -8.33 3.98
N GLN A 374 -14.81 -7.14 4.46
CA GLN A 374 -15.75 -6.25 5.10
C GLN A 374 -16.89 -5.84 4.14
N GLY A 375 -16.55 -5.50 2.89
CA GLY A 375 -17.50 -5.01 1.89
C GLY A 375 -18.59 -6.04 1.57
N TYR A 376 -18.21 -7.28 1.26
CA TYR A 376 -19.20 -8.30 0.95
C TYR A 376 -19.96 -8.78 2.21
N THR A 377 -19.33 -8.80 3.38
CA THR A 377 -20.03 -9.10 4.64
C THR A 377 -21.12 -8.07 4.91
N MET A 378 -20.83 -6.78 4.76
CA MET A 378 -21.81 -5.71 4.93
C MET A 378 -22.92 -5.73 3.87
N ALA A 379 -22.63 -6.16 2.64
CA ALA A 379 -23.63 -6.36 1.61
C ALA A 379 -24.59 -7.51 1.97
N VAL A 380 -24.07 -8.62 2.50
CA VAL A 380 -24.87 -9.75 3.00
C VAL A 380 -25.76 -9.32 4.15
N ALA A 381 -25.24 -8.56 5.13
CA ALA A 381 -26.04 -8.04 6.25
C ALA A 381 -27.24 -7.20 5.80
N ARG A 382 -27.19 -6.60 4.61
CA ARG A 382 -28.29 -5.81 4.02
C ARG A 382 -29.18 -6.59 3.05
N GLY A 383 -28.90 -7.87 2.84
CA GLY A 383 -29.60 -8.69 1.85
C GLY A 383 -29.21 -8.44 0.39
N ASP A 384 -28.17 -7.64 0.14
CA ASP A 384 -27.67 -7.38 -1.23
C ASP A 384 -26.66 -8.43 -1.67
N PHE A 385 -27.14 -9.65 -1.91
CA PHE A 385 -26.30 -10.80 -2.24
C PHE A 385 -25.64 -10.65 -3.62
N ARG A 386 -26.30 -9.98 -4.57
CA ARG A 386 -25.71 -9.74 -5.90
C ARG A 386 -24.49 -8.83 -5.80
N LYS A 387 -24.56 -7.80 -4.98
CA LYS A 387 -23.44 -6.93 -4.72
C LYS A 387 -22.31 -7.66 -4.02
N ALA A 388 -22.62 -8.47 -3.00
CA ALA A 388 -21.65 -9.32 -2.32
C ALA A 388 -20.92 -10.24 -3.31
N TYR A 389 -21.67 -10.90 -4.20
CA TYR A 389 -21.13 -11.76 -5.25
C TYR A 389 -20.16 -11.00 -6.18
N ASN A 390 -20.57 -9.83 -6.66
CA ASN A 390 -19.72 -9.01 -7.52
C ASN A 390 -18.45 -8.52 -6.82
N LEU A 391 -18.53 -8.14 -5.54
CA LEU A 391 -17.35 -7.74 -4.75
C LEU A 391 -16.34 -8.87 -4.59
N ILE A 392 -16.79 -10.09 -4.40
CA ILE A 392 -15.94 -11.27 -4.26
C ILE A 392 -15.28 -11.61 -5.61
N THR A 393 -16.08 -11.75 -6.66
CA THR A 393 -15.65 -12.29 -7.95
C THR A 393 -14.86 -11.30 -8.80
N ALA A 394 -15.12 -9.98 -8.69
CA ALA A 394 -14.37 -8.94 -9.38
C ALA A 394 -12.94 -8.77 -8.86
N SER A 395 -12.68 -9.17 -7.62
CA SER A 395 -11.38 -8.94 -6.98
C SER A 395 -10.39 -10.09 -7.18
N SER A 396 -10.87 -11.32 -7.45
CA SER A 396 -10.01 -12.51 -7.43
C SER A 396 -10.71 -13.71 -8.05
N PRO A 397 -9.98 -14.55 -8.82
CA PRO A 397 -10.47 -15.85 -9.27
C PRO A 397 -10.46 -16.87 -8.10
N LEU A 398 -10.99 -18.05 -8.35
CA LEU A 398 -10.99 -19.22 -7.45
C LEU A 398 -11.63 -18.96 -6.07
N GLN A 399 -12.59 -18.05 -6.01
CA GLN A 399 -13.17 -17.65 -4.74
C GLN A 399 -14.17 -18.68 -4.20
N SER A 400 -14.84 -19.46 -5.05
CA SER A 400 -15.66 -20.60 -4.61
C SER A 400 -14.79 -21.63 -3.87
N ILE A 401 -13.61 -21.93 -4.41
CA ILE A 401 -12.63 -22.82 -3.76
C ILE A 401 -12.16 -22.26 -2.42
N CYS A 402 -11.88 -20.93 -2.37
CA CYS A 402 -11.54 -20.26 -1.11
C CYS A 402 -12.68 -20.33 -0.07
N GLY A 403 -13.95 -20.39 -0.49
CA GLY A 403 -15.09 -20.59 0.41
C GLY A 403 -15.08 -21.94 1.11
N TYR A 404 -14.49 -22.96 0.49
CA TYR A 404 -14.37 -24.32 1.06
C TYR A 404 -13.05 -24.58 1.80
N ALA A 405 -11.91 -24.16 1.23
CA ALA A 405 -10.60 -24.65 1.64
C ALA A 405 -9.58 -23.57 2.06
N CYS A 406 -9.99 -22.28 2.15
CA CYS A 406 -9.12 -21.24 2.67
C CYS A 406 -8.95 -21.37 4.19
N HIS A 407 -7.71 -21.20 4.69
CA HIS A 407 -7.42 -21.19 6.14
C HIS A 407 -7.85 -19.90 6.86
N HIS A 408 -8.56 -19.02 6.18
CA HIS A 408 -9.27 -17.81 6.65
C HIS A 408 -8.49 -16.86 7.60
N PRO A 409 -7.32 -16.33 7.21
CA PRO A 409 -6.57 -15.40 8.05
C PRO A 409 -7.37 -14.11 8.35
N CYS A 410 -8.36 -13.79 7.54
CA CYS A 410 -9.30 -12.71 7.77
C CYS A 410 -10.15 -12.87 9.06
N GLU A 411 -10.51 -14.10 9.41
CA GLU A 411 -11.25 -14.40 10.64
C GLU A 411 -10.33 -14.29 11.86
N THR A 412 -9.10 -14.81 11.76
CA THR A 412 -8.09 -14.69 12.82
C THR A 412 -7.78 -13.24 13.16
N ALA A 413 -7.77 -12.35 12.14
CA ALA A 413 -7.52 -10.92 12.30
C ALA A 413 -8.76 -10.11 12.67
N CYS A 414 -9.93 -10.71 12.76
CA CYS A 414 -11.19 -10.01 12.98
C CYS A 414 -11.25 -9.38 14.39
N ILE A 415 -11.41 -8.05 14.46
CA ILE A 415 -11.49 -7.32 15.76
C ILE A 415 -12.67 -7.80 16.59
N ARG A 416 -13.76 -8.26 15.97
CA ARG A 416 -14.92 -8.82 16.70
C ARG A 416 -14.50 -9.93 17.65
N GLY A 417 -13.49 -10.75 17.31
CA GLY A 417 -12.94 -11.80 18.15
C GLY A 417 -12.34 -11.33 19.50
N ASN A 418 -12.15 -10.02 19.69
CA ASN A 418 -11.78 -9.44 20.98
C ASN A 418 -12.99 -9.16 21.89
N MET A 419 -14.19 -9.28 21.38
CA MET A 419 -15.44 -9.02 22.11
C MET A 419 -16.21 -10.32 22.44
N ASP A 420 -16.37 -11.15 21.40
CA ASP A 420 -17.04 -12.45 21.47
C ASP A 420 -16.34 -13.42 20.48
N ASP A 421 -17.01 -13.83 19.40
CA ASP A 421 -16.41 -14.67 18.35
C ASP A 421 -16.11 -13.87 17.10
N PRO A 422 -15.03 -14.15 16.36
CA PRO A 422 -14.77 -13.53 15.06
C PRO A 422 -15.93 -13.82 14.09
N ILE A 423 -16.09 -12.94 13.08
CA ILE A 423 -17.07 -13.15 12.02
C ILE A 423 -16.67 -14.36 11.18
N ARG A 424 -17.57 -15.25 10.86
CA ARG A 424 -17.40 -16.42 9.99
C ARG A 424 -17.35 -16.02 8.52
N ILE A 425 -16.31 -15.29 8.15
CA ILE A 425 -16.15 -14.64 6.84
C ILE A 425 -16.07 -15.65 5.70
N ARG A 426 -15.40 -16.80 5.93
CA ARG A 426 -15.31 -17.89 4.96
C ARG A 426 -16.68 -18.48 4.64
N GLU A 427 -17.50 -18.70 5.64
CA GLU A 427 -18.84 -19.29 5.48
C GLU A 427 -19.80 -18.29 4.81
N ILE A 428 -19.73 -16.99 5.15
CA ILE A 428 -20.46 -15.95 4.43
C ILE A 428 -20.05 -15.93 2.96
N LYS A 429 -18.75 -16.02 2.66
CA LYS A 429 -18.24 -16.09 1.27
C LYS A 429 -18.80 -17.31 0.55
N ARG A 430 -18.73 -18.48 1.18
CA ARG A 430 -19.27 -19.73 0.63
C ARG A 430 -20.76 -19.60 0.33
N PHE A 431 -21.54 -19.08 1.26
CA PHE A 431 -22.98 -18.82 1.05
C PHE A 431 -23.22 -17.97 -0.19
N VAL A 432 -22.54 -16.80 -0.30
CA VAL A 432 -22.73 -15.86 -1.42
C VAL A 432 -22.44 -16.51 -2.76
N LEU A 433 -21.37 -17.30 -2.84
CA LEU A 433 -20.93 -17.91 -4.11
C LEU A 433 -21.81 -19.10 -4.50
N GLU A 434 -22.24 -19.92 -3.56
CA GLU A 434 -23.18 -21.00 -3.82
C GLU A 434 -24.59 -20.45 -4.16
N TYR A 435 -25.05 -19.44 -3.45
CA TYR A 435 -26.28 -18.74 -3.78
C TYR A 435 -26.23 -18.14 -5.19
N GLY A 436 -25.16 -17.46 -5.53
CA GLY A 436 -24.95 -16.93 -6.89
C GLY A 436 -24.95 -18.01 -7.96
N ARG A 437 -24.31 -19.15 -7.71
CA ARG A 437 -24.31 -20.31 -8.61
C ARG A 437 -25.73 -20.86 -8.80
N GLN A 438 -26.51 -20.99 -7.73
CA GLN A 438 -27.92 -21.42 -7.79
C GLN A 438 -28.81 -20.45 -8.59
N GLN A 439 -28.52 -19.15 -8.53
CA GLN A 439 -29.20 -18.11 -9.31
C GLN A 439 -28.68 -17.98 -10.74
N GLY A 440 -27.68 -18.78 -11.16
CA GLY A 440 -27.05 -18.69 -12.46
C GLY A 440 -26.27 -17.40 -12.70
N TRP A 441 -25.76 -16.78 -11.65
CA TRP A 441 -24.96 -15.54 -11.78
C TRP A 441 -23.58 -15.79 -12.37
N THR A 442 -23.19 -14.91 -13.26
CA THR A 442 -21.83 -14.85 -13.80
C THR A 442 -21.11 -13.62 -13.28
N PRO A 443 -19.78 -13.68 -13.06
CA PRO A 443 -18.99 -12.52 -12.69
C PRO A 443 -19.06 -11.39 -13.73
N ASP A 444 -19.21 -10.16 -13.28
CA ASP A 444 -19.10 -8.97 -14.14
C ASP A 444 -17.61 -8.61 -14.31
N LEU A 445 -16.96 -9.20 -15.32
CA LEU A 445 -15.54 -9.06 -15.57
C LEU A 445 -15.26 -8.08 -16.71
N ASN A 446 -14.52 -7.02 -16.41
CA ASN A 446 -14.06 -6.06 -17.41
C ASN A 446 -12.81 -6.59 -18.11
N LYS A 447 -12.93 -6.95 -19.39
CA LYS A 447 -11.80 -7.34 -20.24
C LYS A 447 -11.26 -6.12 -20.99
N ALA A 448 -9.98 -5.84 -20.85
CA ALA A 448 -9.32 -4.78 -21.60
C ALA A 448 -9.23 -5.13 -23.11
N ALA A 449 -8.99 -4.13 -23.94
CA ALA A 449 -8.72 -4.33 -25.35
C ALA A 449 -7.48 -5.22 -25.56
N LYS A 450 -7.46 -5.99 -26.67
CA LYS A 450 -6.31 -6.86 -26.98
C LYS A 450 -5.03 -6.05 -27.11
N LYS A 451 -4.00 -6.45 -26.39
CA LYS A 451 -2.66 -5.81 -26.35
C LYS A 451 -1.61 -6.55 -27.18
N GLY A 452 -1.91 -7.78 -27.60
CA GLY A 452 -1.02 -8.59 -28.46
C GLY A 452 0.18 -9.23 -27.75
N GLY A 453 0.33 -9.11 -26.42
CA GLY A 453 1.36 -9.82 -25.65
C GLY A 453 1.05 -11.30 -25.55
N LYS A 454 1.94 -12.19 -26.03
CA LYS A 454 1.81 -13.66 -25.95
C LYS A 454 2.54 -14.17 -24.72
N ILE A 455 1.81 -14.81 -23.80
CA ILE A 455 2.32 -15.23 -22.48
C ILE A 455 2.07 -16.70 -22.25
N ALA A 456 3.10 -17.44 -21.87
CA ALA A 456 2.99 -18.83 -21.43
C ALA A 456 2.92 -18.90 -19.90
N VAL A 457 1.98 -19.70 -19.38
CA VAL A 457 1.89 -20.02 -17.97
C VAL A 457 2.04 -21.52 -17.80
N ILE A 458 3.00 -21.95 -17.00
CA ILE A 458 3.36 -23.36 -16.84
C ILE A 458 2.86 -23.88 -15.51
N GLY A 459 1.88 -24.77 -15.56
CA GLY A 459 1.15 -25.33 -14.43
C GLY A 459 -0.23 -24.70 -14.26
N ALA A 460 -1.29 -25.52 -14.32
CA ALA A 460 -2.68 -25.10 -14.13
C ALA A 460 -3.19 -25.36 -12.70
N GLY A 461 -2.33 -25.18 -11.70
CA GLY A 461 -2.71 -25.09 -10.29
C GLY A 461 -3.25 -23.69 -9.94
N PRO A 462 -3.55 -23.41 -8.64
CA PRO A 462 -4.18 -22.15 -8.23
C PRO A 462 -3.40 -20.90 -8.63
N ALA A 463 -2.06 -20.94 -8.57
CA ALA A 463 -1.22 -19.82 -8.99
C ALA A 463 -1.30 -19.57 -10.50
N GLY A 464 -1.15 -20.62 -11.33
CA GLY A 464 -1.15 -20.47 -12.78
C GLY A 464 -2.51 -20.05 -13.33
N ILE A 465 -3.59 -20.66 -12.86
CA ILE A 465 -4.97 -20.27 -13.20
C ILE A 465 -5.19 -18.80 -12.87
N SER A 466 -4.73 -18.34 -11.70
CA SER A 466 -4.91 -16.94 -11.29
C SER A 466 -4.08 -15.97 -12.14
N ALA A 467 -2.85 -16.33 -12.49
CA ALA A 467 -2.02 -15.51 -13.37
C ALA A 467 -2.65 -15.37 -14.76
N ALA A 468 -3.11 -16.49 -15.31
CA ALA A 468 -3.80 -16.52 -16.59
C ALA A 468 -5.08 -15.65 -16.57
N PHE A 469 -5.87 -15.73 -15.49
CA PHE A 469 -7.05 -14.89 -15.29
C PHE A 469 -6.73 -13.41 -15.37
N TYR A 470 -5.80 -12.92 -14.56
CA TYR A 470 -5.46 -11.50 -14.51
C TYR A 470 -4.90 -10.99 -15.86
N LEU A 471 -4.01 -11.75 -16.47
CA LEU A 471 -3.38 -11.37 -17.75
C LEU A 471 -4.38 -11.39 -18.92
N GLN A 472 -5.27 -12.37 -18.97
CA GLN A 472 -6.32 -12.45 -19.97
C GLN A 472 -7.31 -11.28 -19.86
N LEU A 473 -7.69 -10.90 -18.64
CA LEU A 473 -8.51 -9.69 -18.42
C LEU A 473 -7.79 -8.40 -18.81
N ALA A 474 -6.47 -8.36 -18.69
CA ALA A 474 -5.65 -7.23 -19.14
C ALA A 474 -5.47 -7.15 -20.66
N GLY A 475 -6.00 -8.11 -21.43
CA GLY A 475 -5.97 -8.11 -22.89
C GLY A 475 -4.79 -8.84 -23.51
N HIS A 476 -3.98 -9.56 -22.73
CA HIS A 476 -2.91 -10.41 -23.26
C HIS A 476 -3.44 -11.73 -23.79
N GLU A 477 -2.70 -12.36 -24.69
CA GLU A 477 -2.95 -13.71 -25.18
C GLU A 477 -2.23 -14.72 -24.27
N VAL A 478 -3.01 -15.50 -23.52
CA VAL A 478 -2.46 -16.40 -22.50
C VAL A 478 -2.67 -17.85 -22.91
N THR A 479 -1.60 -18.66 -22.86
CA THR A 479 -1.63 -20.11 -23.01
C THR A 479 -1.14 -20.77 -21.73
N LEU A 480 -1.95 -21.64 -21.15
CA LEU A 480 -1.64 -22.49 -20.01
C LEU A 480 -1.13 -23.85 -20.48
N TYR A 481 -0.07 -24.34 -19.86
CA TYR A 481 0.47 -25.70 -20.03
C TYR A 481 0.32 -26.47 -18.74
N GLU A 482 -0.23 -27.67 -18.82
CA GLU A 482 -0.46 -28.54 -17.65
C GLU A 482 0.04 -29.98 -17.93
N LYS A 483 0.83 -30.53 -17.04
CA LYS A 483 1.36 -31.89 -17.14
C LYS A 483 0.30 -32.97 -16.97
N GLU A 484 -0.71 -32.70 -16.17
CA GLU A 484 -1.83 -33.60 -15.92
C GLU A 484 -2.89 -33.47 -17.04
N ASN A 485 -3.81 -34.44 -17.06
CA ASN A 485 -4.93 -34.43 -18.04
C ASN A 485 -6.09 -33.51 -17.63
N GLN A 486 -6.02 -32.87 -16.45
CA GLN A 486 -7.00 -31.93 -15.93
C GLN A 486 -6.32 -30.81 -15.14
N ALA A 487 -6.88 -29.61 -15.24
CA ALA A 487 -6.44 -28.48 -14.44
C ALA A 487 -6.90 -28.56 -12.97
N GLY A 488 -6.22 -27.81 -12.09
CA GLY A 488 -6.54 -27.67 -10.67
C GLY A 488 -5.32 -27.94 -9.77
N GLY A 489 -4.34 -28.74 -10.20
CA GLY A 489 -3.19 -29.09 -9.38
C GLY A 489 -3.62 -29.67 -8.02
N LEU A 490 -3.02 -29.22 -6.91
CA LEU A 490 -3.36 -29.70 -5.57
C LEU A 490 -4.81 -29.41 -5.14
N LEU A 491 -5.53 -28.48 -5.77
CA LEU A 491 -6.96 -28.29 -5.53
C LEU A 491 -7.76 -29.54 -5.90
N ARG A 492 -7.36 -30.22 -6.97
CA ARG A 492 -7.99 -31.43 -7.50
C ARG A 492 -7.40 -32.70 -6.89
N TYR A 493 -6.07 -32.78 -6.81
CA TYR A 493 -5.36 -34.00 -6.48
C TYR A 493 -4.90 -34.09 -5.01
N GLY A 494 -4.79 -32.96 -4.30
CA GLY A 494 -4.28 -32.93 -2.93
C GLY A 494 -5.31 -32.74 -1.84
N ILE A 495 -6.44 -32.06 -2.14
CA ILE A 495 -7.50 -31.78 -1.17
C ILE A 495 -8.60 -32.84 -1.31
N PRO A 496 -8.99 -33.53 -0.21
CA PRO A 496 -10.03 -34.56 -0.25
C PRO A 496 -11.41 -33.99 -0.67
N ARG A 497 -12.20 -34.79 -1.40
CA ARG A 497 -13.50 -34.39 -1.95
C ARG A 497 -14.53 -34.04 -0.87
N PHE A 498 -14.46 -34.65 0.30
CA PHE A 498 -15.34 -34.29 1.41
C PHE A 498 -15.09 -32.88 1.93
N ARG A 499 -13.94 -32.30 1.63
CA ARG A 499 -13.53 -30.93 1.98
C ARG A 499 -13.67 -29.95 0.82
N LEU A 500 -13.28 -30.34 -0.39
CA LEU A 500 -13.40 -29.54 -1.60
C LEU A 500 -14.03 -30.39 -2.73
N PRO A 501 -15.32 -30.25 -3.01
CA PRO A 501 -16.00 -30.99 -4.07
C PRO A 501 -15.40 -30.75 -5.45
N SER A 502 -15.32 -31.80 -6.26
CA SER A 502 -14.75 -31.71 -7.60
C SER A 502 -15.54 -30.78 -8.53
N ASP A 503 -16.87 -30.74 -8.37
CA ASP A 503 -17.75 -29.86 -9.18
C ASP A 503 -17.52 -28.37 -8.89
N VAL A 504 -17.07 -28.01 -7.71
CA VAL A 504 -16.66 -26.64 -7.37
C VAL A 504 -15.37 -26.26 -8.11
N VAL A 505 -14.40 -27.19 -8.16
CA VAL A 505 -13.16 -27.00 -8.92
C VAL A 505 -13.46 -26.92 -10.42
N ASP A 506 -14.29 -27.82 -10.94
CA ASP A 506 -14.68 -27.82 -12.36
C ASP A 506 -15.39 -26.53 -12.77
N HIS A 507 -16.29 -26.03 -11.94
CA HIS A 507 -16.98 -24.77 -12.17
C HIS A 507 -16.04 -23.58 -12.31
N GLU A 508 -15.08 -23.44 -11.38
CA GLU A 508 -14.08 -22.37 -11.43
C GLU A 508 -13.17 -22.48 -12.67
N ILE A 509 -12.79 -23.70 -13.07
CA ILE A 509 -11.99 -23.92 -14.28
C ILE A 509 -12.79 -23.56 -15.54
N GLN A 510 -14.06 -23.97 -15.64
CA GLN A 510 -14.93 -23.61 -16.74
C GLN A 510 -15.09 -22.09 -16.92
N MET A 511 -15.19 -21.35 -15.82
CA MET A 511 -15.23 -19.87 -15.88
C MET A 511 -13.94 -19.30 -16.48
N ILE A 512 -12.78 -19.90 -16.19
CA ILE A 512 -11.49 -19.48 -16.74
C ILE A 512 -11.40 -19.81 -18.23
N GLU A 513 -11.85 -20.98 -18.65
CA GLU A 513 -11.90 -21.36 -20.06
C GLU A 513 -12.82 -20.45 -20.87
N GLN A 514 -13.97 -20.03 -20.31
CA GLN A 514 -14.91 -19.08 -20.94
C GLN A 514 -14.30 -17.69 -21.19
N LEU A 515 -13.22 -17.32 -20.48
CA LEU A 515 -12.46 -16.10 -20.78
C LEU A 515 -11.63 -16.21 -22.09
N GLY A 516 -11.56 -17.40 -22.68
CA GLY A 516 -10.79 -17.67 -23.89
C GLY A 516 -9.32 -17.99 -23.64
N ILE A 517 -8.98 -18.52 -22.44
CA ILE A 517 -7.64 -19.02 -22.12
C ILE A 517 -7.50 -20.43 -22.70
N ALA A 518 -6.47 -20.64 -23.52
CA ALA A 518 -6.13 -21.96 -24.04
C ALA A 518 -5.38 -22.77 -22.98
N ILE A 519 -5.81 -24.01 -22.70
CA ILE A 519 -5.13 -24.93 -21.80
C ILE A 519 -4.63 -26.13 -22.58
N ASN A 520 -3.32 -26.33 -22.62
CA ASN A 520 -2.66 -27.46 -23.23
C ASN A 520 -2.37 -28.51 -22.14
N TYR A 521 -3.19 -29.55 -22.10
CA TYR A 521 -3.07 -30.66 -21.16
C TYR A 521 -2.01 -31.68 -21.57
N SER A 522 -1.52 -32.46 -20.62
CA SER A 522 -0.51 -33.52 -20.83
C SER A 522 0.76 -32.99 -21.51
N GLN A 523 1.20 -31.81 -21.10
CA GLN A 523 2.38 -31.11 -21.59
C GLN A 523 3.31 -30.76 -20.40
N GLU A 524 4.45 -31.45 -20.30
CA GLU A 524 5.39 -31.31 -19.20
C GLU A 524 6.66 -30.58 -19.65
N LEU A 525 6.98 -29.48 -18.94
CA LEU A 525 8.21 -28.71 -19.18
C LEU A 525 9.47 -29.55 -18.92
N GLY A 526 10.41 -29.52 -19.86
CA GLY A 526 11.65 -30.30 -19.82
C GLY A 526 11.51 -31.72 -20.36
N LYS A 527 10.31 -32.15 -20.73
CA LYS A 527 10.04 -33.45 -21.33
C LYS A 527 9.39 -33.28 -22.73
N ASP A 528 8.30 -32.55 -22.83
CA ASP A 528 7.55 -32.39 -24.08
C ASP A 528 7.95 -31.08 -24.79
N TYR A 529 8.43 -30.08 -24.04
CA TYR A 529 8.92 -28.80 -24.55
C TYR A 529 9.91 -28.16 -23.54
N SER A 530 10.69 -27.17 -23.99
CA SER A 530 11.64 -26.42 -23.18
C SER A 530 11.29 -24.92 -23.11
N LEU A 531 11.96 -24.16 -22.22
CA LEU A 531 11.87 -22.69 -22.19
C LEU A 531 12.36 -22.06 -23.51
N SER A 532 13.33 -22.70 -24.17
CA SER A 532 13.83 -22.25 -25.47
C SER A 532 12.78 -22.37 -26.55
N ASP A 533 12.00 -23.43 -26.56
CA ASP A 533 10.93 -23.65 -27.54
C ASP A 533 9.83 -22.60 -27.38
N LEU A 534 9.44 -22.27 -26.14
CA LEU A 534 8.47 -21.20 -25.89
C LEU A 534 8.95 -19.83 -26.40
N LYS A 535 10.25 -19.53 -26.25
CA LYS A 535 10.84 -18.28 -26.80
C LYS A 535 10.79 -18.28 -28.33
N GLN A 536 11.09 -19.40 -28.98
CA GLN A 536 11.01 -19.53 -30.43
C GLN A 536 9.58 -19.41 -30.95
N ASP A 537 8.59 -19.90 -30.20
CA ASP A 537 7.16 -19.77 -30.48
C ASP A 537 6.61 -18.35 -30.24
N GLY A 538 7.49 -17.39 -29.87
CA GLY A 538 7.17 -15.98 -29.74
C GLY A 538 6.52 -15.58 -28.44
N PHE A 539 6.60 -16.41 -27.39
CA PHE A 539 6.17 -16.00 -26.05
C PHE A 539 7.11 -14.94 -25.48
N GLN A 540 6.55 -13.80 -25.10
CA GLN A 540 7.29 -12.64 -24.60
C GLN A 540 7.54 -12.72 -23.08
N ALA A 541 6.71 -13.47 -22.36
CA ALA A 541 6.89 -13.78 -20.97
C ALA A 541 6.48 -15.23 -20.66
N VAL A 542 7.18 -15.83 -19.69
CA VAL A 542 6.88 -17.17 -19.17
C VAL A 542 6.69 -17.08 -17.67
N ILE A 543 5.59 -17.61 -17.15
CA ILE A 543 5.29 -17.68 -15.74
C ILE A 543 5.33 -19.13 -15.28
N LEU A 544 6.25 -19.45 -14.38
CA LEU A 544 6.41 -20.77 -13.80
C LEU A 544 5.54 -20.92 -12.55
N ALA A 545 4.46 -21.67 -12.65
CA ALA A 545 3.52 -21.98 -11.57
C ALA A 545 3.55 -23.49 -11.21
N LEU A 546 4.75 -24.05 -11.15
CA LEU A 546 5.01 -25.50 -11.09
C LEU A 546 4.57 -26.17 -9.78
N GLY A 547 4.24 -25.38 -8.76
CA GLY A 547 3.93 -25.89 -7.44
C GLY A 547 5.16 -26.41 -6.68
N ALA A 548 4.92 -27.33 -5.74
CA ALA A 548 5.93 -28.07 -5.00
C ALA A 548 5.51 -29.56 -5.06
N ASP A 549 6.12 -30.31 -5.92
CA ASP A 549 5.68 -31.62 -6.33
C ASP A 549 6.38 -32.79 -5.61
N ARG A 550 7.42 -32.52 -4.82
CA ARG A 550 8.15 -33.54 -4.09
C ARG A 550 7.91 -33.44 -2.59
N SER A 551 7.41 -34.51 -2.00
CA SER A 551 7.27 -34.62 -0.56
C SER A 551 8.61 -34.78 0.16
N LEU A 552 8.73 -34.16 1.33
CA LEU A 552 9.88 -34.34 2.19
C LEU A 552 9.81 -35.69 2.90
N GLN A 553 10.92 -36.44 2.89
CA GLN A 553 11.07 -37.75 3.52
C GLN A 553 11.30 -37.61 5.03
N LEU A 554 10.91 -38.61 5.80
CA LEU A 554 11.13 -38.68 7.25
C LEU A 554 12.63 -38.80 7.60
N LYS A 555 13.39 -39.45 6.74
CA LYS A 555 14.83 -39.76 6.92
C LYS A 555 15.10 -40.58 8.19
N VAL A 556 14.25 -41.56 8.45
CA VAL A 556 14.43 -42.52 9.53
C VAL A 556 14.63 -43.92 8.99
N PRO A 557 15.34 -44.83 9.72
CA PRO A 557 15.46 -46.23 9.35
C PRO A 557 14.09 -46.87 9.15
N GLY A 558 13.94 -47.69 8.11
CA GLY A 558 12.71 -48.42 7.79
C GLY A 558 11.70 -47.61 6.91
N GLU A 559 11.97 -46.37 6.51
CA GLU A 559 11.05 -45.53 5.71
C GLU A 559 10.73 -46.13 4.32
N ALA A 560 11.58 -46.97 3.77
CA ALA A 560 11.38 -47.57 2.45
C ALA A 560 10.54 -48.88 2.47
N VAL A 561 9.98 -49.24 3.61
CA VAL A 561 9.17 -50.47 3.77
C VAL A 561 7.76 -50.23 3.17
N GLU A 562 7.17 -51.32 2.61
CA GLU A 562 5.78 -51.28 2.12
C GLU A 562 4.81 -50.89 3.23
N GLY A 563 3.91 -49.94 2.94
CA GLY A 563 3.00 -49.33 3.92
C GLY A 563 3.45 -47.94 4.40
N CYS A 564 4.64 -47.47 3.94
CA CYS A 564 5.06 -46.07 4.13
C CYS A 564 4.66 -45.22 2.94
N TYR A 565 3.93 -44.16 3.18
CA TYR A 565 3.48 -43.22 2.15
C TYR A 565 3.90 -41.80 2.53
N THR A 566 4.00 -40.93 1.53
CA THR A 566 3.93 -39.50 1.80
C THR A 566 2.48 -39.05 1.71
N ALA A 567 2.10 -38.01 2.43
CA ALA A 567 0.72 -37.50 2.43
C ALA A 567 0.29 -37.01 1.04
N THR A 568 1.21 -36.46 0.26
CA THR A 568 0.91 -36.00 -1.11
C THR A 568 0.60 -37.18 -2.01
N ASP A 569 1.51 -38.18 -2.08
CA ASP A 569 1.31 -39.35 -2.96
C ASP A 569 0.09 -40.18 -2.52
N PHE A 570 -0.17 -40.26 -1.21
CA PHE A 570 -1.33 -40.91 -0.64
C PHE A 570 -2.65 -40.24 -1.09
N LEU A 571 -2.75 -38.93 -0.89
CA LEU A 571 -3.96 -38.18 -1.24
C LEU A 571 -4.16 -38.11 -2.76
N GLU A 572 -3.09 -37.90 -3.51
CA GLU A 572 -3.11 -37.84 -4.97
C GLU A 572 -3.54 -39.20 -5.57
N GLY A 573 -2.98 -40.30 -5.09
CA GLY A 573 -3.37 -41.65 -5.51
C GLY A 573 -4.88 -41.85 -5.36
N ILE A 574 -5.44 -41.51 -4.19
CA ILE A 574 -6.88 -41.67 -3.94
C ILE A 574 -7.72 -40.82 -4.92
N GLN A 575 -7.30 -39.58 -5.18
CA GLN A 575 -8.02 -38.72 -6.10
C GLN A 575 -7.94 -39.19 -7.56
N LYS A 576 -6.85 -39.88 -7.93
CA LYS A 576 -6.65 -40.48 -9.26
C LYS A 576 -7.32 -41.89 -9.39
N GLY A 577 -7.85 -42.42 -8.29
CA GLY A 577 -8.51 -43.72 -8.26
C GLY A 577 -7.58 -44.90 -7.85
N ASP A 578 -6.33 -44.57 -7.55
CA ASP A 578 -5.38 -45.55 -7.04
C ASP A 578 -5.57 -45.69 -5.52
N MET A 579 -6.21 -46.77 -5.08
CA MET A 579 -6.48 -46.95 -3.67
C MET A 579 -5.25 -47.60 -2.95
N PRO A 580 -4.50 -46.79 -2.18
CA PRO A 580 -3.36 -47.34 -1.44
C PRO A 580 -3.83 -48.33 -0.39
N ALA A 581 -3.12 -49.46 -0.25
CA ALA A 581 -3.41 -50.42 0.77
C ALA A 581 -3.01 -49.91 2.15
N ILE A 582 -3.98 -49.57 2.98
CA ILE A 582 -3.74 -49.16 4.36
C ILE A 582 -4.18 -50.29 5.33
N GLY A 583 -3.50 -50.39 6.47
CA GLY A 583 -3.89 -51.30 7.54
C GLY A 583 -4.93 -50.74 8.48
N GLU A 584 -5.21 -51.44 9.56
CA GLU A 584 -6.20 -51.01 10.56
C GLU A 584 -5.68 -49.89 11.47
N LYS A 585 -4.34 -49.80 11.65
CA LYS A 585 -3.69 -48.84 12.56
C LYS A 585 -2.72 -47.96 11.79
N VAL A 586 -3.09 -46.69 11.68
CA VAL A 586 -2.32 -45.73 10.89
C VAL A 586 -1.73 -44.65 11.80
N VAL A 587 -0.50 -44.23 11.52
CA VAL A 587 0.09 -43.05 12.11
C VAL A 587 0.50 -42.06 11.00
N VAL A 588 0.04 -40.82 11.14
CA VAL A 588 0.40 -39.71 10.27
C VAL A 588 1.40 -38.79 11.00
N ILE A 589 2.54 -38.50 10.37
CA ILE A 589 3.61 -37.71 10.97
C ILE A 589 3.55 -36.28 10.43
N GLY A 590 3.11 -35.31 11.26
CA GLY A 590 3.01 -33.94 10.91
C GLY A 590 1.87 -33.20 11.62
N GLY A 591 1.78 -31.89 11.46
CA GLY A 591 0.73 -31.03 12.10
C GLY A 591 0.21 -29.94 11.19
N GLY A 592 0.25 -30.16 9.89
CA GLY A 592 -0.31 -29.25 8.88
C GLY A 592 -1.62 -29.77 8.28
N PHE A 593 -2.20 -29.02 7.35
CA PHE A 593 -3.44 -29.35 6.65
C PHE A 593 -3.40 -30.76 6.03
N SER A 594 -2.32 -31.10 5.31
CA SER A 594 -2.16 -32.41 4.68
C SER A 594 -2.12 -33.58 5.69
N ALA A 595 -1.63 -33.33 6.91
CA ALA A 595 -1.64 -34.35 7.96
C ALA A 595 -3.06 -34.63 8.45
N VAL A 596 -3.86 -33.59 8.67
CA VAL A 596 -5.26 -33.71 9.08
C VAL A 596 -6.07 -34.34 7.95
N ASP A 597 -5.88 -33.88 6.71
CA ASP A 597 -6.56 -34.44 5.54
C ASP A 597 -6.26 -35.94 5.34
N ALA A 598 -4.98 -36.34 5.44
CA ALA A 598 -4.58 -37.74 5.33
C ALA A 598 -5.16 -38.61 6.47
N ALA A 599 -5.13 -38.11 7.72
CA ALA A 599 -5.67 -38.83 8.85
C ALA A 599 -7.20 -39.06 8.74
N ARG A 600 -7.95 -38.00 8.40
CA ARG A 600 -9.40 -38.05 8.16
C ARG A 600 -9.75 -38.98 6.99
N THR A 601 -8.91 -38.98 5.97
CA THR A 601 -9.05 -39.87 4.80
C THR A 601 -8.84 -41.31 5.18
N CYS A 602 -7.86 -41.65 6.04
CA CYS A 602 -7.65 -43.01 6.52
C CYS A 602 -8.86 -43.60 7.26
N LEU A 603 -9.55 -42.80 8.08
CA LEU A 603 -10.81 -43.22 8.72
C LEU A 603 -11.86 -43.61 7.67
N ARG A 604 -12.02 -42.77 6.61
CA ARG A 604 -12.97 -43.03 5.52
C ARG A 604 -12.63 -44.28 4.68
N LEU A 605 -11.36 -44.64 4.64
CA LEU A 605 -10.88 -45.90 4.04
C LEU A 605 -11.00 -47.12 4.95
N GLY A 606 -11.51 -46.94 6.18
CA GLY A 606 -11.78 -48.05 7.11
C GLY A 606 -10.72 -48.33 8.16
N ALA A 607 -9.72 -47.48 8.31
CA ALA A 607 -8.79 -47.59 9.43
C ALA A 607 -9.51 -47.47 10.78
N ARG A 608 -9.18 -48.36 11.74
CA ARG A 608 -9.84 -48.38 13.08
C ARG A 608 -9.21 -47.44 14.08
N GLU A 609 -7.86 -47.33 14.02
CA GLU A 609 -7.10 -46.46 14.90
C GLU A 609 -6.20 -45.55 14.04
N VAL A 610 -6.45 -44.22 14.10
CA VAL A 610 -5.64 -43.27 13.37
C VAL A 610 -5.03 -42.27 14.34
N TYR A 611 -3.71 -42.13 14.25
CA TYR A 611 -2.91 -41.26 15.08
C TYR A 611 -2.28 -40.14 14.24
N ILE A 612 -2.20 -38.94 14.79
CA ILE A 612 -1.29 -37.90 14.30
C ILE A 612 -0.15 -37.76 15.31
N ALA A 613 1.09 -37.94 14.90
CA ALA A 613 2.26 -37.68 15.73
C ALA A 613 2.89 -36.32 15.34
N TYR A 614 2.94 -35.42 16.29
CA TYR A 614 3.43 -34.05 16.05
C TYR A 614 4.47 -33.61 17.07
N ARG A 615 5.61 -33.12 16.61
CA ARG A 615 6.77 -32.76 17.45
C ARG A 615 6.65 -31.45 18.24
N ARG A 616 5.52 -30.76 18.14
CA ARG A 616 5.18 -29.54 18.92
C ARG A 616 3.82 -29.69 19.58
N THR A 617 3.28 -28.61 20.14
CA THR A 617 1.95 -28.62 20.77
C THR A 617 0.85 -28.22 19.78
N ARG A 618 -0.40 -28.25 20.24
CA ARG A 618 -1.58 -27.83 19.47
C ARG A 618 -1.44 -26.42 18.92
N ASP A 619 -0.91 -25.50 19.73
CA ASP A 619 -0.79 -24.08 19.37
C ASP A 619 0.18 -23.81 18.22
N GLU A 620 1.15 -24.70 17.99
CA GLU A 620 2.09 -24.58 16.88
C GLU A 620 1.66 -25.37 15.63
N MET A 621 0.52 -26.05 15.65
CA MET A 621 -0.03 -26.68 14.45
C MET A 621 -0.40 -25.65 13.39
N ARG A 622 -0.16 -25.97 12.13
CA ARG A 622 -0.57 -25.12 11.01
C ARG A 622 -2.02 -25.34 10.57
N ALA A 623 -2.58 -26.53 10.86
CA ALA A 623 -4.00 -26.79 10.68
C ALA A 623 -4.80 -25.87 11.61
N THR A 624 -5.97 -25.43 11.18
CA THR A 624 -6.83 -24.58 12.01
C THR A 624 -7.38 -25.34 13.21
N VAL A 625 -7.75 -24.60 14.25
CA VAL A 625 -8.38 -25.18 15.45
C VAL A 625 -9.65 -25.97 15.08
N GLU A 626 -10.40 -25.48 14.09
CA GLU A 626 -11.60 -26.15 13.58
C GLU A 626 -11.29 -27.49 12.96
N GLU A 627 -10.31 -27.56 12.05
CA GLU A 627 -9.90 -28.79 11.36
C GLU A 627 -9.34 -29.83 12.34
N ILE A 628 -8.57 -29.37 13.34
CA ILE A 628 -8.06 -30.25 14.42
C ILE A 628 -9.24 -30.82 15.21
N THR A 629 -10.19 -29.99 15.62
CA THR A 629 -11.36 -30.41 16.39
C THR A 629 -12.23 -31.38 15.59
N GLU A 630 -12.46 -31.11 14.30
CA GLU A 630 -13.22 -32.01 13.42
C GLU A 630 -12.55 -33.38 13.28
N ALA A 631 -11.21 -33.43 13.20
CA ALA A 631 -10.47 -34.69 13.16
C ALA A 631 -10.58 -35.46 14.47
N GLU A 632 -10.48 -34.80 15.61
CA GLU A 632 -10.64 -35.38 16.94
C GLU A 632 -12.07 -35.92 17.14
N GLU A 633 -13.11 -35.18 16.71
CA GLU A 633 -14.50 -35.64 16.73
C GLU A 633 -14.73 -36.88 15.86
N GLU A 634 -14.06 -36.98 14.71
CA GLU A 634 -14.12 -38.14 13.82
C GLU A 634 -13.36 -39.36 14.36
N GLY A 635 -12.54 -39.21 15.43
CA GLY A 635 -11.85 -40.30 16.11
C GLY A 635 -10.32 -40.34 15.88
N VAL A 636 -9.74 -39.33 15.26
CA VAL A 636 -8.29 -39.17 15.14
C VAL A 636 -7.70 -38.83 16.51
N ARG A 637 -6.66 -39.56 16.92
CA ARG A 637 -5.93 -39.35 18.17
C ARG A 637 -4.66 -38.56 17.90
N ILE A 638 -4.49 -37.38 18.51
CA ILE A 638 -3.32 -36.53 18.30
C ILE A 638 -2.34 -36.69 19.46
N MET A 639 -1.12 -37.09 19.13
CA MET A 639 0.00 -37.20 20.07
C MET A 639 0.92 -36.01 19.85
N TYR A 640 1.00 -35.17 20.86
CA TYR A 640 1.84 -33.96 20.83
C TYR A 640 3.23 -34.24 21.40
N LEU A 641 4.22 -33.43 20.99
CA LEU A 641 5.59 -33.51 21.47
C LEU A 641 6.24 -34.87 21.21
N VAL A 642 5.93 -35.52 20.08
CA VAL A 642 6.51 -36.79 19.67
C VAL A 642 6.95 -36.77 18.21
N SER A 643 8.00 -37.49 17.89
CA SER A 643 8.51 -37.63 16.52
C SER A 643 9.06 -39.05 16.29
N PRO A 644 9.04 -39.51 15.03
CA PRO A 644 9.55 -40.87 14.73
C PRO A 644 11.08 -40.95 14.82
N ARG A 645 11.57 -42.07 15.28
CA ARG A 645 12.98 -42.44 15.36
C ARG A 645 13.33 -43.56 14.39
N GLU A 646 12.43 -44.51 14.24
CA GLU A 646 12.62 -45.73 13.42
C GLU A 646 11.27 -46.37 13.10
N ILE A 647 11.14 -46.93 11.89
CA ILE A 647 10.01 -47.79 11.50
C ILE A 647 10.48 -49.23 11.54
N ILE A 648 9.82 -50.06 12.37
CA ILE A 648 10.18 -51.44 12.59
C ILE A 648 9.30 -52.31 11.71
N SER A 649 9.93 -53.11 10.85
CA SER A 649 9.24 -54.05 9.95
C SER A 649 9.40 -55.46 10.40
N ASP A 650 8.41 -56.30 10.12
CA ASP A 650 8.42 -57.72 10.21
C ASP A 650 7.97 -58.32 8.87
N GLN A 651 8.74 -59.28 8.34
CA GLN A 651 8.50 -59.93 7.04
C GLN A 651 8.24 -58.96 5.89
N GLY A 652 8.92 -57.77 5.88
CA GLY A 652 8.82 -56.79 4.84
C GLY A 652 7.59 -55.82 4.94
N ARG A 653 6.81 -55.94 6.02
CA ARG A 653 5.67 -55.05 6.30
C ARG A 653 5.88 -54.30 7.62
N ILE A 654 5.24 -53.16 7.76
CA ILE A 654 5.32 -52.34 9.00
C ILE A 654 4.65 -53.11 10.14
N ALA A 655 5.36 -53.30 11.28
CA ALA A 655 4.85 -53.90 12.50
C ALA A 655 4.65 -52.83 13.61
N SER A 656 5.51 -51.83 13.63
CA SER A 656 5.43 -50.73 14.62
C SER A 656 6.33 -49.55 14.23
N ILE A 657 6.14 -48.42 14.89
CA ILE A 657 7.01 -47.25 14.81
C ILE A 657 7.56 -46.92 16.20
N ARG A 658 8.86 -46.65 16.28
CA ARG A 658 9.50 -46.13 17.50
C ARG A 658 9.44 -44.62 17.48
N LEU A 659 8.82 -44.01 18.49
CA LEU A 659 8.64 -42.60 18.71
C LEU A 659 9.50 -42.15 19.89
N VAL A 660 9.89 -40.90 19.94
CA VAL A 660 10.62 -40.28 21.03
C VAL A 660 9.93 -38.97 21.43
N ASN A 661 9.98 -38.62 22.72
CA ASN A 661 9.36 -37.43 23.24
C ASN A 661 10.24 -36.20 23.02
N TYR A 662 9.57 -35.05 22.89
CA TYR A 662 10.17 -33.72 22.70
C TYR A 662 9.70 -32.76 23.77
N VAL A 663 10.49 -31.70 24.00
CA VAL A 663 10.10 -30.50 24.75
C VAL A 663 10.28 -29.28 23.86
N LEU A 664 9.59 -28.19 24.18
CA LEU A 664 9.73 -26.96 23.44
C LEU A 664 10.81 -26.07 24.06
N GLY A 665 11.83 -25.75 23.27
CA GLY A 665 12.88 -24.78 23.58
C GLY A 665 12.52 -23.36 23.15
N GLU A 666 13.55 -22.58 22.87
CA GLU A 666 13.40 -21.19 22.39
C GLU A 666 12.80 -21.11 20.98
N LYS A 667 12.29 -19.93 20.61
CA LYS A 667 11.72 -19.66 19.29
C LYS A 667 12.79 -19.73 18.20
N ASP A 668 12.45 -20.36 17.09
CA ASP A 668 13.27 -20.40 15.88
C ASP A 668 13.01 -19.18 14.97
N ALA A 669 13.71 -19.10 13.85
CA ALA A 669 13.56 -18.02 12.86
C ALA A 669 12.14 -17.89 12.27
N SER A 670 11.26 -18.86 12.51
CA SER A 670 9.84 -18.84 12.11
C SER A 670 8.90 -18.40 13.23
N ASP A 671 9.44 -17.84 14.31
CA ASP A 671 8.76 -17.42 15.55
C ASP A 671 8.05 -18.58 16.30
N ARG A 672 8.37 -19.83 15.96
CA ARG A 672 7.83 -21.03 16.65
C ARG A 672 8.88 -21.65 17.55
N ARG A 673 8.46 -22.19 18.69
CA ARG A 673 9.36 -22.83 19.64
C ARG A 673 10.02 -24.06 19.00
N ARG A 674 11.34 -24.15 19.14
CA ARG A 674 12.14 -25.24 18.59
C ARG A 674 11.87 -26.53 19.36
N PRO A 675 11.50 -27.65 18.70
CA PRO A 675 11.39 -28.95 19.38
C PRO A 675 12.78 -29.48 19.69
N VAL A 676 12.97 -29.93 20.94
CA VAL A 676 14.21 -30.51 21.46
C VAL A 676 13.89 -31.92 21.90
N GLU A 677 14.63 -32.89 21.39
CA GLU A 677 14.47 -34.29 21.73
C GLU A 677 14.85 -34.58 23.17
N VAL A 678 14.11 -35.46 23.85
CA VAL A 678 14.39 -35.93 25.20
C VAL A 678 14.93 -37.36 25.13
N GLU A 679 16.22 -37.51 25.32
CA GLU A 679 16.91 -38.82 25.26
C GLU A 679 16.33 -39.78 26.29
N GLY A 680 16.27 -41.08 25.91
CA GLY A 680 15.83 -42.16 26.80
C GLY A 680 14.30 -42.21 27.02
N THR A 681 13.52 -41.53 26.19
CA THR A 681 12.05 -41.49 26.29
C THR A 681 11.36 -42.21 25.13
N GLU A 682 12.09 -43.06 24.43
CA GLU A 682 11.59 -43.83 23.29
C GLU A 682 10.50 -44.82 23.72
N PHE A 683 9.46 -44.92 22.92
CA PHE A 683 8.40 -45.91 23.05
C PHE A 683 7.95 -46.44 21.70
N THR A 684 7.32 -47.57 21.69
CA THR A 684 6.89 -48.25 20.45
C THR A 684 5.38 -48.19 20.33
N LEU A 685 4.88 -47.73 19.18
CA LEU A 685 3.46 -47.76 18.81
C LEU A 685 3.26 -48.83 17.72
N LYS A 686 2.36 -49.78 17.94
CA LYS A 686 2.00 -50.76 16.90
C LYS A 686 1.14 -50.08 15.84
N VAL A 687 1.62 -50.13 14.61
CA VAL A 687 0.95 -49.56 13.43
C VAL A 687 1.23 -50.39 12.20
N ASP A 688 0.31 -50.35 11.22
CA ASP A 688 0.42 -51.08 9.96
C ASP A 688 0.78 -50.14 8.80
N THR A 689 0.56 -48.84 8.99
CA THR A 689 0.76 -47.82 7.97
C THR A 689 1.35 -46.59 8.58
N VAL A 690 2.30 -45.98 7.88
CA VAL A 690 2.92 -44.68 8.24
C VAL A 690 2.78 -43.70 7.08
N ILE A 691 2.25 -42.50 7.37
CA ILE A 691 2.09 -41.45 6.37
C ILE A 691 2.90 -40.25 6.81
N SER A 692 3.88 -39.81 6.00
CA SER A 692 4.69 -38.64 6.28
C SER A 692 4.07 -37.36 5.67
N ALA A 693 3.78 -36.33 6.50
CA ALA A 693 3.20 -35.05 6.13
C ALA A 693 4.11 -33.88 6.55
N LEU A 694 5.37 -33.92 6.14
CA LEU A 694 6.42 -33.00 6.58
C LEU A 694 6.56 -31.73 5.72
N GLY A 695 5.79 -31.65 4.66
CA GLY A 695 5.81 -30.56 3.67
C GLY A 695 6.36 -30.99 2.32
N GLN A 696 6.45 -30.05 1.42
CA GLN A 696 6.79 -30.27 0.01
C GLN A 696 7.89 -29.31 -0.43
N THR A 697 8.58 -29.68 -1.50
CA THR A 697 9.62 -28.91 -2.16
C THR A 697 9.52 -29.13 -3.68
N LEU A 698 10.07 -28.21 -4.44
CA LEU A 698 10.16 -28.37 -5.89
C LEU A 698 11.24 -29.42 -6.23
N ASN A 699 10.92 -30.35 -7.11
CA ASN A 699 11.86 -31.36 -7.61
C ASN A 699 12.88 -30.73 -8.58
N SER A 700 13.93 -31.50 -8.93
CA SER A 700 14.85 -31.13 -10.00
C SER A 700 14.06 -31.04 -11.33
N ILE A 701 13.93 -29.86 -11.86
CA ILE A 701 13.26 -29.62 -13.13
C ILE A 701 14.20 -30.10 -14.25
N MET A 702 13.66 -30.86 -15.20
CA MET A 702 14.45 -31.42 -16.31
C MET A 702 14.92 -30.37 -17.32
N ASP A 703 14.38 -29.15 -17.29
CA ASP A 703 14.81 -28.05 -18.15
C ASP A 703 16.16 -27.49 -17.66
N PRO A 704 17.21 -27.50 -18.50
CA PRO A 704 18.57 -27.10 -18.10
C PRO A 704 18.67 -25.63 -17.63
N ASP A 705 17.90 -24.71 -18.21
CA ASP A 705 17.94 -23.29 -17.87
C ASP A 705 17.42 -23.04 -16.45
N LEU A 706 16.43 -23.81 -16.00
CA LEU A 706 15.83 -23.64 -14.68
C LEU A 706 16.75 -24.09 -13.53
N SER A 707 17.72 -24.97 -13.80
CA SER A 707 18.69 -25.39 -12.79
C SER A 707 19.52 -24.21 -12.24
N GLN A 708 19.69 -23.16 -13.06
CA GLN A 708 20.46 -21.96 -12.70
C GLN A 708 19.74 -21.09 -11.65
N VAL A 709 18.41 -21.13 -11.59
CA VAL A 709 17.58 -20.31 -10.69
C VAL A 709 17.00 -21.11 -9.51
N LEU A 710 17.16 -22.43 -9.51
CA LEU A 710 16.71 -23.27 -8.41
C LEU A 710 17.66 -23.16 -7.20
N ARG A 711 17.13 -22.82 -6.03
CA ARG A 711 17.87 -22.69 -4.77
C ARG A 711 17.06 -23.27 -3.62
N ASN A 712 17.61 -24.23 -2.91
CA ASN A 712 16.98 -24.87 -1.74
C ASN A 712 15.55 -25.37 -2.01
N GLY A 713 15.31 -25.96 -3.17
CA GLY A 713 14.00 -26.51 -3.54
C GLY A 713 12.95 -25.45 -3.91
N LYS A 714 13.38 -24.24 -4.29
CA LYS A 714 12.53 -23.13 -4.76
C LYS A 714 13.21 -22.38 -5.91
N ILE A 715 12.44 -21.75 -6.75
CA ILE A 715 12.94 -20.83 -7.77
C ILE A 715 13.20 -19.46 -7.11
N LYS A 716 14.44 -18.98 -7.22
CA LYS A 716 14.81 -17.65 -6.72
C LYS A 716 14.12 -16.55 -7.54
N THR A 717 13.43 -15.66 -6.87
CA THR A 717 12.72 -14.53 -7.49
C THR A 717 12.96 -13.23 -6.72
N ASP A 718 12.74 -12.13 -7.40
CA ASP A 718 12.55 -10.83 -6.75
C ASP A 718 11.24 -10.87 -5.92
N PRO A 719 11.25 -10.43 -4.68
CA PRO A 719 10.09 -10.57 -3.79
C PRO A 719 8.87 -9.69 -4.16
N GLN A 720 9.07 -8.62 -4.93
CA GLN A 720 8.01 -7.70 -5.32
C GLN A 720 7.41 -8.02 -6.69
N THR A 721 8.23 -8.45 -7.62
CA THR A 721 7.83 -8.66 -9.03
C THR A 721 7.74 -10.14 -9.41
N PHE A 722 8.24 -11.05 -8.58
CA PHE A 722 8.38 -12.47 -8.88
C PHE A 722 9.22 -12.79 -10.14
N LYS A 723 10.02 -11.81 -10.60
CA LYS A 723 10.94 -12.00 -11.72
C LYS A 723 12.13 -12.87 -11.29
N THR A 724 12.53 -13.80 -12.14
CA THR A 724 13.76 -14.62 -11.95
C THR A 724 14.99 -13.92 -12.56
N ASP A 725 16.17 -14.48 -12.35
CA ASP A 725 17.40 -14.06 -13.00
C ASP A 725 17.40 -14.38 -14.53
N LEU A 726 16.43 -15.16 -15.04
CA LEU A 726 16.24 -15.45 -16.46
C LEU A 726 15.37 -14.38 -17.11
N SER A 727 15.81 -13.84 -18.27
CA SER A 727 15.08 -12.78 -18.97
C SER A 727 13.69 -13.23 -19.44
N GLY A 728 12.65 -12.47 -19.06
CA GLY A 728 11.26 -12.75 -19.43
C GLY A 728 10.61 -13.89 -18.64
N VAL A 729 11.30 -14.46 -17.62
CA VAL A 729 10.81 -15.60 -16.83
C VAL A 729 10.47 -15.14 -15.42
N PHE A 730 9.29 -15.52 -14.95
CA PHE A 730 8.75 -15.28 -13.61
C PHE A 730 8.42 -16.60 -12.94
N ALA A 731 8.39 -16.64 -11.60
CA ALA A 731 7.94 -17.83 -10.90
C ALA A 731 7.03 -17.44 -9.72
N ILE A 732 5.94 -18.21 -9.52
CA ILE A 732 4.88 -17.90 -8.57
C ILE A 732 4.42 -19.14 -7.80
N GLY A 733 3.55 -18.92 -6.81
CA GLY A 733 3.01 -19.98 -5.98
C GLY A 733 4.10 -20.73 -5.21
N ASP A 734 3.87 -22.00 -4.93
CA ASP A 734 4.79 -22.79 -4.11
C ASP A 734 6.17 -23.00 -4.74
N ALA A 735 6.28 -22.90 -6.05
CA ALA A 735 7.56 -22.96 -6.75
C ALA A 735 8.51 -21.81 -6.34
N ALA A 736 7.99 -20.63 -6.04
CA ALA A 736 8.76 -19.47 -5.59
C ALA A 736 8.71 -19.29 -4.06
N LEU A 737 7.51 -19.39 -3.47
CA LEU A 737 7.30 -19.09 -2.06
C LEU A 737 7.63 -20.29 -1.14
N GLY A 738 7.66 -21.52 -1.68
CA GLY A 738 7.56 -22.79 -0.94
C GLY A 738 6.11 -23.10 -0.59
N ALA A 739 5.84 -24.33 -0.14
CA ALA A 739 4.49 -24.79 0.17
C ALA A 739 3.77 -23.87 1.15
N ARG A 740 2.70 -23.24 0.66
CA ARG A 740 1.84 -22.30 1.40
C ARG A 740 0.36 -22.66 1.19
N ASP A 741 -0.46 -21.67 1.08
CA ASP A 741 -1.91 -21.76 0.99
C ASP A 741 -2.45 -21.19 -0.33
N ILE A 742 -3.71 -21.48 -0.63
CA ILE A 742 -4.37 -21.10 -1.88
C ILE A 742 -4.36 -19.58 -2.11
N ILE A 743 -4.70 -18.81 -1.07
CA ILE A 743 -4.83 -17.36 -1.24
C ILE A 743 -3.47 -16.66 -1.42
N SER A 744 -2.41 -17.20 -0.84
CA SER A 744 -1.03 -16.74 -1.09
C SER A 744 -0.59 -17.05 -2.54
N ALA A 745 -0.99 -18.19 -3.08
CA ALA A 745 -0.74 -18.52 -4.48
C ALA A 745 -1.44 -17.54 -5.43
N ILE A 746 -2.71 -17.21 -5.17
CA ILE A 746 -3.49 -16.21 -5.93
C ILE A 746 -2.82 -14.82 -5.84
N ALA A 747 -2.40 -14.41 -4.66
CA ALA A 747 -1.76 -13.10 -4.44
C ALA A 747 -0.43 -12.99 -5.20
N SER A 748 0.42 -14.03 -5.16
CA SER A 748 1.68 -14.07 -5.93
C SER A 748 1.43 -13.97 -7.43
N ALA A 749 0.37 -14.61 -7.91
CA ALA A 749 -0.04 -14.58 -9.30
C ALA A 749 -0.46 -13.17 -9.73
N ARG A 750 -1.24 -12.46 -8.92
CA ARG A 750 -1.64 -11.08 -9.19
C ARG A 750 -0.43 -10.14 -9.24
N GLN A 751 0.50 -10.33 -8.31
CA GLN A 751 1.72 -9.52 -8.23
C GLN A 751 2.61 -9.71 -9.46
N ALA A 752 2.86 -10.96 -9.85
CA ALA A 752 3.63 -11.28 -11.05
C ALA A 752 2.92 -10.83 -12.34
N ALA A 753 1.61 -11.04 -12.43
CA ALA A 753 0.82 -10.58 -13.57
C ALA A 753 0.90 -9.06 -13.75
N ALA A 754 0.87 -8.29 -12.65
CA ALA A 754 1.06 -6.84 -12.69
C ALA A 754 2.46 -6.45 -13.21
N ALA A 755 3.51 -7.16 -12.78
CA ALA A 755 4.87 -6.94 -13.27
C ALA A 755 5.01 -7.29 -14.75
N VAL A 756 4.41 -8.39 -15.21
CA VAL A 756 4.40 -8.81 -16.62
C VAL A 756 3.65 -7.78 -17.46
N ASP A 757 2.43 -7.37 -17.05
CA ASP A 757 1.64 -6.38 -17.77
C ASP A 757 2.38 -5.04 -17.88
N LYS A 758 3.03 -4.60 -16.79
CA LYS A 758 3.85 -3.38 -16.80
C LYS A 758 5.04 -3.49 -17.76
N ASN A 759 5.72 -4.63 -17.79
CA ASN A 759 6.86 -4.84 -18.68
C ASN A 759 6.47 -4.87 -20.16
N LEU A 760 5.30 -5.43 -20.50
CA LEU A 760 4.84 -5.56 -21.87
C LEU A 760 4.04 -4.36 -22.38
N SER A 761 3.30 -3.67 -21.52
CA SER A 761 2.37 -2.60 -21.85
C SER A 761 2.84 -1.20 -21.41
N GLY A 762 3.89 -1.08 -20.59
CA GLY A 762 4.41 0.21 -20.12
C GLY A 762 3.34 1.04 -19.40
N SER A 763 3.04 2.22 -19.92
CA SER A 763 2.01 3.14 -19.38
C SER A 763 0.57 2.64 -19.57
N GLU A 764 0.33 1.67 -20.46
CA GLU A 764 -0.98 1.06 -20.70
C GLU A 764 -1.27 -0.15 -19.80
N ALA A 765 -0.41 -0.44 -18.84
CA ALA A 765 -0.62 -1.50 -17.88
C ALA A 765 -1.87 -1.24 -17.02
N VAL A 766 -2.74 -2.26 -16.92
CA VAL A 766 -4.03 -2.15 -16.19
C VAL A 766 -4.09 -3.01 -14.94
N ILE A 767 -3.23 -4.03 -14.82
CA ILE A 767 -3.18 -4.86 -13.61
C ILE A 767 -2.46 -4.09 -12.50
N ARG A 768 -3.16 -3.91 -11.40
CA ARG A 768 -2.55 -3.31 -10.21
C ARG A 768 -1.98 -4.42 -9.31
N PRO A 769 -0.75 -4.27 -8.83
CA PRO A 769 -0.21 -5.17 -7.81
C PRO A 769 -1.08 -5.13 -6.56
N VAL A 770 -0.87 -6.10 -5.67
CA VAL A 770 -1.51 -6.06 -4.35
C VAL A 770 -0.99 -4.82 -3.62
N PRO A 771 -1.85 -3.84 -3.27
CA PRO A 771 -1.40 -2.60 -2.64
C PRO A 771 -0.94 -2.83 -1.21
N GLU A 772 -0.01 -2.00 -0.74
CA GLU A 772 0.22 -1.87 0.71
C GLU A 772 -0.97 -1.13 1.32
N LEU A 773 -1.59 -1.73 2.33
CA LEU A 773 -2.72 -1.16 3.05
C LEU A 773 -2.31 -0.83 4.47
N SER A 774 -2.69 0.37 4.93
CA SER A 774 -2.57 0.74 6.34
C SER A 774 -3.72 0.14 7.13
N LEU A 775 -3.40 -0.41 8.29
CA LEU A 775 -4.37 -1.05 9.18
C LEU A 775 -5.08 0.01 10.05
N VAL A 776 -6.38 -0.13 10.24
CA VAL A 776 -7.10 0.66 11.26
C VAL A 776 -6.57 0.33 12.65
N ASP A 777 -6.54 1.33 13.51
CA ASP A 777 -6.19 1.12 14.91
C ASP A 777 -7.24 0.28 15.61
N ARG A 778 -6.80 -0.85 16.19
CA ARG A 778 -7.69 -1.82 16.85
C ARG A 778 -8.34 -1.25 18.10
N ASP A 779 -7.56 -0.53 18.90
CA ASP A 779 -8.04 -0.04 20.19
C ASP A 779 -9.04 1.09 19.95
N HIS A 780 -8.82 1.94 18.95
CA HIS A 780 -9.80 2.93 18.53
C HIS A 780 -11.11 2.30 18.04
N VAL A 781 -11.07 1.20 17.28
CA VAL A 781 -12.30 0.49 16.88
C VAL A 781 -13.04 -0.09 18.09
N LEU A 782 -12.31 -0.65 19.05
CA LEU A 782 -12.92 -1.19 20.27
C LEU A 782 -13.51 -0.08 21.17
N GLU A 783 -12.88 1.08 21.26
CA GLU A 783 -13.41 2.25 21.97
C GLU A 783 -14.70 2.76 21.34
N THR A 784 -14.72 2.90 20.02
CA THR A 784 -15.87 3.50 19.29
C THR A 784 -17.00 2.52 19.03
N LYS A 785 -16.72 1.23 18.84
CA LYS A 785 -17.68 0.19 18.45
C LYS A 785 -17.80 -0.96 19.46
N GLY A 786 -17.03 -0.94 20.53
CA GLY A 786 -17.06 -2.00 21.56
C GLY A 786 -18.36 -2.13 22.36
N ASN A 787 -19.28 -1.17 22.18
CA ASN A 787 -20.63 -1.23 22.73
C ASN A 787 -21.62 -2.03 21.87
N ALA A 788 -21.20 -2.57 20.73
CA ALA A 788 -22.03 -3.42 19.89
C ALA A 788 -22.53 -4.63 20.69
N PRO A 789 -23.77 -5.09 20.47
CA PRO A 789 -24.33 -6.23 21.17
C PRO A 789 -23.41 -7.46 21.03
N ARG A 790 -23.15 -8.14 22.15
CA ARG A 790 -22.42 -9.41 22.16
C ARG A 790 -23.36 -10.53 21.79
N THR A 791 -23.04 -11.23 20.71
CA THR A 791 -23.80 -12.37 20.21
C THR A 791 -22.85 -13.46 19.76
N ALA A 792 -23.12 -14.71 20.10
CA ALA A 792 -22.33 -15.82 19.62
C ALA A 792 -22.37 -15.89 18.09
N SER A 793 -21.29 -16.39 17.48
CA SER A 793 -21.25 -16.66 16.05
C SER A 793 -22.27 -17.72 15.66
N VAL A 794 -22.81 -17.61 14.45
CA VAL A 794 -23.68 -18.64 13.89
C VAL A 794 -22.88 -19.93 13.71
N ARG A 795 -23.36 -21.01 14.28
CA ARG A 795 -22.70 -22.31 14.16
C ARG A 795 -22.89 -22.89 12.77
N ASN A 796 -21.81 -23.34 12.18
CA ASN A 796 -21.86 -24.08 10.93
C ASN A 796 -22.54 -25.44 11.18
N TYR A 797 -23.48 -25.78 10.32
CA TYR A 797 -24.04 -27.13 10.35
C TYR A 797 -23.01 -28.13 9.78
N THR A 798 -22.62 -29.07 10.59
CA THR A 798 -21.80 -30.22 10.18
C THR A 798 -22.57 -31.53 10.41
N ARG A 799 -22.38 -32.51 9.54
CA ARG A 799 -22.94 -33.83 9.69
C ARG A 799 -22.35 -34.50 10.95
N GLU A 800 -23.10 -35.39 11.56
CA GLU A 800 -22.68 -36.15 12.73
C GLU A 800 -21.32 -36.87 12.45
N ALA A 801 -20.38 -36.77 13.39
CA ALA A 801 -19.03 -37.30 13.24
C ALA A 801 -18.99 -38.81 12.90
N SER A 802 -19.86 -39.58 13.53
CA SER A 802 -20.02 -41.02 13.30
C SER A 802 -20.51 -41.40 11.90
N SER A 803 -21.15 -40.44 11.19
CA SER A 803 -21.60 -40.61 9.82
C SER A 803 -20.55 -40.08 8.83
N ARG A 804 -20.11 -38.82 9.03
CA ARG A 804 -19.20 -38.10 8.10
C ARG A 804 -17.82 -38.76 8.02
N SER A 805 -17.39 -39.51 9.01
CA SER A 805 -16.13 -40.24 9.01
C SER A 805 -16.11 -41.52 8.15
N LYS A 806 -17.24 -41.93 7.56
CA LYS A 806 -17.41 -43.16 6.81
C LYS A 806 -17.57 -43.01 5.31
N ASP A 807 -17.71 -41.81 4.81
CA ASP A 807 -17.89 -41.52 3.40
C ASP A 807 -17.12 -40.28 2.95
N PHE A 808 -17.07 -40.03 1.64
CA PHE A 808 -16.39 -38.89 1.04
C PHE A 808 -17.36 -37.76 0.66
N GLU A 809 -18.59 -37.80 1.17
CA GLU A 809 -19.55 -36.71 0.96
C GLU A 809 -19.17 -35.46 1.75
N VAL A 810 -19.54 -34.31 1.23
CA VAL A 810 -19.32 -33.03 1.90
C VAL A 810 -19.92 -33.05 3.30
N PHE A 811 -19.11 -32.69 4.28
CA PHE A 811 -19.48 -32.86 5.68
C PHE A 811 -20.23 -31.65 6.27
N SER A 812 -20.25 -30.49 5.57
CA SER A 812 -20.95 -29.29 6.02
C SER A 812 -21.82 -28.69 4.92
N ARG A 813 -22.92 -28.04 5.27
CA ARG A 813 -23.71 -27.25 4.32
C ARG A 813 -23.35 -25.76 4.41
N PRO A 814 -23.58 -24.93 3.36
CA PRO A 814 -23.49 -23.49 3.46
C PRO A 814 -24.55 -22.95 4.43
N PHE A 815 -24.37 -21.73 4.89
CA PHE A 815 -25.38 -21.00 5.62
C PHE A 815 -26.70 -20.89 4.83
N SER A 816 -27.84 -20.87 5.54
CA SER A 816 -29.10 -20.39 4.98
C SER A 816 -29.02 -18.86 4.79
N VAL A 817 -30.01 -18.28 4.10
CA VAL A 817 -30.13 -16.82 3.96
C VAL A 817 -30.16 -16.13 5.31
N GLU A 818 -30.95 -16.63 6.25
CA GLU A 818 -31.07 -16.08 7.59
C GLU A 818 -29.76 -16.20 8.36
N GLU A 819 -29.15 -17.39 8.40
CA GLU A 819 -27.88 -17.63 9.05
C GLU A 819 -26.77 -16.71 8.54
N ALA A 820 -26.72 -16.49 7.22
CA ALA A 820 -25.72 -15.62 6.60
C ALA A 820 -25.94 -14.15 6.95
N MET A 821 -27.18 -13.68 6.96
CA MET A 821 -27.52 -12.31 7.33
C MET A 821 -27.29 -12.05 8.82
N ASP A 822 -27.65 -12.99 9.69
CA ASP A 822 -27.43 -12.90 11.13
C ASP A 822 -25.94 -12.84 11.45
N GLU A 823 -25.13 -13.72 10.86
CA GLU A 823 -23.67 -13.71 11.06
C GLU A 823 -23.05 -12.43 10.51
N ALA A 824 -23.46 -11.99 9.33
CA ALA A 824 -22.94 -10.79 8.71
C ALA A 824 -23.29 -9.51 9.49
N SER A 825 -24.46 -9.46 10.14
CA SER A 825 -24.91 -8.31 10.93
C SER A 825 -24.07 -8.08 12.19
N ARG A 826 -23.32 -9.08 12.65
CA ARG A 826 -22.38 -8.97 13.76
C ARG A 826 -21.13 -8.14 13.40
N CYS A 827 -20.89 -7.87 12.13
CA CYS A 827 -19.69 -7.17 11.67
C CYS A 827 -19.61 -5.74 12.21
N LEU A 828 -18.47 -5.38 12.82
CA LEU A 828 -18.22 -4.04 13.36
C LEU A 828 -17.98 -2.97 12.29
N ASN A 829 -17.87 -3.33 11.02
CA ASN A 829 -17.55 -2.40 9.94
C ASN A 829 -16.30 -1.55 10.27
N CYS A 830 -15.17 -2.19 10.54
CA CYS A 830 -13.98 -1.58 11.14
C CYS A 830 -13.25 -0.58 10.22
N GLY A 831 -13.24 -0.84 8.92
CA GLY A 831 -12.52 -0.02 7.93
C GLY A 831 -13.43 0.96 7.20
N CYS A 832 -12.82 1.88 6.42
CA CYS A 832 -13.51 2.85 5.55
C CYS A 832 -14.48 3.82 6.25
N GLY A 833 -14.36 4.02 7.57
CA GLY A 833 -15.20 4.95 8.33
C GLY A 833 -16.69 4.52 8.41
N GLU A 834 -17.45 5.22 9.23
CA GLU A 834 -18.89 5.00 9.32
C GLU A 834 -19.59 5.37 8.01
N GLY A 835 -20.19 4.39 7.38
CA GLY A 835 -21.08 4.63 6.24
C GLY A 835 -20.38 4.83 4.91
N CYS A 836 -19.22 4.20 4.68
CA CYS A 836 -18.74 4.04 3.31
C CYS A 836 -19.75 3.21 2.50
N MET A 837 -20.85 3.87 2.15
CA MET A 837 -21.88 3.33 1.24
C MET A 837 -21.31 3.08 -0.17
N ILE A 838 -20.06 3.45 -0.38
CA ILE A 838 -19.35 3.35 -1.65
C ILE A 838 -18.70 1.97 -1.83
N CYS A 839 -18.32 1.30 -0.72
CA CYS A 839 -17.84 -0.09 -0.76
C CYS A 839 -18.92 -1.11 -0.42
N ALA A 840 -20.06 -0.64 0.02
CA ALA A 840 -21.21 -1.48 0.37
C ALA A 840 -22.22 -1.54 -0.78
#